data_d348f4689413a08cbe5f007e3952ad61
#
_entry.id   d348f4689413a08cbe5f007e3952ad61
#
_cell.length_a   1.000
_cell.length_b   1.000
_cell.length_c   1.000
_cell.angle_alpha   90.00
_cell.angle_beta   90.00
_cell.angle_gamma   90.00
#
_symmetry.space_group_name_H-M   'P 1'
#
loop_
_entity.id
_entity.type
_entity.pdbx_description
1 polymer ?
#
loop_
_entity_poly.entity_id
_entity_poly.type
_entity_poly.pdbx_seq_one_letter_code
_entity_poly.pdbx_strand_id
1 'polypeptide(L)'
;MKLIRETSPYIRRKANVARMMLDVLIALLPVVVFAIIQNGIKAVSVILISAVSMVLFELVCTMMIKWPEGMKIKELFTKEGFKKLYSKYTINNILAPLISGIIYAMILPAGTNWYVVLVGSAVGMIVGKMLFGGLGSNIFNPAAVGRVFVGLCFGSQLVYTGIDAAAGGTPLGMLADSLVNVTKALNSYSLLDLFLGKVPGSMGEVSALLILVGGAYLFARRSADFRPCVAMVGSFAIISLVVSVVAANSTVFTAIKPFEVLGYEILSGGLLFGAVFMVTDPVTSPTTKIGRIIYGVTVGSLTALIRYAGAYPEGVAFSILIANMFVPVIDHFLLGNNNSYNWKHAVGLVASLSVMCLILGATVSRHTDDTYNVVKSEMFKNYSGLQSEIQTSNDNLINKKVVAKNAFGKQIGYVYEAVYSYDNPYGGTDKYTALIGVNKNYELTGIKITSVKHNSWDEAAGILEQYVNDKYHAGMTLTDVNNVDLTGGATGIAGFVQKMVVAAIGDAKGNAPIKEDKDLTIIKSIYSNIDSSKSEFFTDYNVDETVKMKVVVKDSAGNVLGYAYKVYGMHEYGSLTLMVGIDTNGKLVSVQFVKNGQTAGTGPMIKDLVDKNYVAGLDVSDLDGIEAAAGATLGSDLAKDLVKAAFKEHNGGAQ
;
A
#
# COMPACT_ATOMS: atom_id res chain seq x y z
N MET A 1 66.70 -20.71 -1.95
CA MET A 1 65.32 -21.17 -1.74
C MET A 1 64.96 -20.99 -0.26
N LYS A 2 64.05 -20.05 0.12
CA LYS A 2 63.62 -19.91 1.51
C LYS A 2 62.56 -20.96 1.77
N LEU A 3 62.87 -21.97 2.59
CA LEU A 3 61.88 -22.93 3.07
C LEU A 3 60.95 -22.24 4.06
N ILE A 4 59.66 -22.23 3.75
CA ILE A 4 58.64 -21.69 4.65
C ILE A 4 58.06 -22.87 5.43
N ARG A 5 58.09 -22.82 6.78
CA ARG A 5 57.37 -23.78 7.63
C ARG A 5 55.87 -23.46 7.55
N GLU A 6 55.12 -24.30 6.89
CA GLU A 6 53.67 -24.23 6.86
C GLU A 6 53.06 -25.44 7.56
N THR A 7 51.94 -25.23 8.26
CA THR A 7 51.11 -26.31 8.83
C THR A 7 50.18 -26.88 7.77
N SER A 8 49.93 -28.20 7.82
CA SER A 8 48.95 -28.82 6.93
C SER A 8 47.55 -28.14 6.99
N PRO A 9 46.81 -28.12 5.89
CA PRO A 9 47.01 -28.85 4.64
C PRO A 9 47.98 -28.12 3.69
N TYR A 10 48.92 -28.86 3.10
CA TYR A 10 49.94 -28.35 2.15
C TYR A 10 49.36 -27.97 0.78
N ILE A 11 48.20 -28.53 0.41
CA ILE A 11 47.44 -28.17 -0.81
C ILE A 11 46.31 -27.23 -0.42
N ARG A 12 46.48 -25.95 -0.75
CA ARG A 12 45.46 -24.91 -0.50
C ARG A 12 44.70 -24.57 -1.78
N ARG A 13 43.38 -24.45 -1.69
CA ARG A 13 42.61 -23.88 -2.79
C ARG A 13 43.02 -22.42 -3.04
N LYS A 14 42.99 -21.99 -4.31
CA LYS A 14 43.24 -20.58 -4.68
C LYS A 14 42.20 -19.61 -4.05
N ALA A 15 41.02 -20.09 -3.68
CA ALA A 15 40.00 -19.34 -2.95
C ALA A 15 40.38 -19.25 -1.45
N ASN A 16 40.57 -18.05 -0.96
CA ASN A 16 40.79 -17.73 0.46
C ASN A 16 39.68 -16.80 0.98
N VAL A 17 39.66 -16.58 2.30
CA VAL A 17 38.62 -15.74 2.94
C VAL A 17 38.60 -14.31 2.38
N ALA A 18 39.79 -13.73 2.14
CA ALA A 18 39.88 -12.38 1.55
C ALA A 18 39.23 -12.30 0.17
N ARG A 19 39.38 -13.34 -0.66
CA ARG A 19 38.77 -13.38 -1.98
C ARG A 19 37.23 -13.51 -1.89
N MET A 20 36.72 -14.33 -0.96
CA MET A 20 35.29 -14.43 -0.73
C MET A 20 34.68 -13.06 -0.29
N MET A 21 35.39 -12.36 0.62
CA MET A 21 34.98 -11.02 1.05
C MET A 21 35.00 -10.00 -0.10
N LEU A 22 36.03 -10.05 -0.97
CA LEU A 22 36.11 -9.21 -2.16
C LEU A 22 34.98 -9.53 -3.14
N ASP A 23 34.66 -10.80 -3.35
CA ASP A 23 33.49 -11.19 -4.20
C ASP A 23 32.19 -10.61 -3.67
N VAL A 24 32.00 -10.55 -2.33
CA VAL A 24 30.81 -9.90 -1.72
C VAL A 24 30.79 -8.39 -1.99
N LEU A 25 31.95 -7.70 -1.86
CA LEU A 25 32.04 -6.28 -2.17
C LEU A 25 31.72 -5.99 -3.65
N ILE A 26 32.23 -6.82 -4.56
CA ILE A 26 31.93 -6.71 -6.00
C ILE A 26 30.44 -6.94 -6.26
N ALA A 27 29.82 -7.91 -5.59
CA ALA A 27 28.39 -8.19 -5.73
C ALA A 27 27.50 -7.07 -5.19
N LEU A 28 27.95 -6.34 -4.15
CA LEU A 28 27.25 -5.18 -3.59
C LEU A 28 27.40 -3.92 -4.46
N LEU A 29 28.46 -3.82 -5.28
CA LEU A 29 28.75 -2.62 -6.07
C LEU A 29 27.57 -2.11 -6.92
N PRO A 30 26.85 -2.95 -7.70
CA PRO A 30 25.72 -2.47 -8.49
C PRO A 30 24.64 -1.81 -7.62
N VAL A 31 24.35 -2.39 -6.46
CA VAL A 31 23.33 -1.88 -5.52
C VAL A 31 23.80 -0.56 -4.90
N VAL A 32 25.06 -0.47 -4.49
CA VAL A 32 25.68 0.75 -3.93
C VAL A 32 25.69 1.89 -4.95
N VAL A 33 26.10 1.62 -6.18
CA VAL A 33 26.11 2.63 -7.26
C VAL A 33 24.69 3.14 -7.53
N PHE A 34 23.72 2.24 -7.61
CA PHE A 34 22.33 2.62 -7.82
C PHE A 34 21.79 3.47 -6.66
N ALA A 35 22.08 3.10 -5.41
CA ALA A 35 21.70 3.88 -4.22
C ALA A 35 22.28 5.30 -4.27
N ILE A 36 23.53 5.46 -4.71
CA ILE A 36 24.19 6.77 -4.88
C ILE A 36 23.53 7.57 -6.01
N ILE A 37 23.21 6.95 -7.14
CA ILE A 37 22.54 7.62 -8.27
C ILE A 37 21.16 8.13 -7.83
N GLN A 38 20.41 7.32 -7.07
CA GLN A 38 19.04 7.64 -6.67
C GLN A 38 18.98 8.69 -5.55
N ASN A 39 19.87 8.61 -4.54
CA ASN A 39 19.81 9.44 -3.33
C ASN A 39 20.94 10.48 -3.22
N GLY A 40 21.87 10.50 -4.17
CA GLY A 40 22.94 11.49 -4.24
C GLY A 40 23.88 11.47 -3.02
N ILE A 41 24.26 12.68 -2.58
CA ILE A 41 25.24 12.87 -1.49
C ILE A 41 24.77 12.31 -0.14
N LYS A 42 23.46 12.20 0.09
CA LYS A 42 22.90 11.62 1.32
C LYS A 42 23.27 10.13 1.44
N ALA A 43 23.15 9.37 0.35
CA ALA A 43 23.57 7.98 0.33
C ALA A 43 25.09 7.84 0.57
N VAL A 44 25.88 8.68 -0.08
CA VAL A 44 27.34 8.66 0.11
C VAL A 44 27.72 8.91 1.58
N SER A 45 27.07 9.88 2.24
CA SER A 45 27.36 10.18 3.65
C SER A 45 27.01 9.02 4.58
N VAL A 46 25.84 8.39 4.42
CA VAL A 46 25.43 7.24 5.25
C VAL A 46 26.36 6.04 5.04
N ILE A 47 26.73 5.75 3.79
CA ILE A 47 27.65 4.64 3.45
C ILE A 47 29.04 4.87 4.06
N LEU A 48 29.59 6.08 3.89
CA LEU A 48 30.93 6.40 4.42
C LEU A 48 30.95 6.37 5.95
N ILE A 49 29.96 7.01 6.61
CA ILE A 49 29.89 7.02 8.07
C ILE A 49 29.77 5.61 8.61
N SER A 50 28.89 4.78 8.04
CA SER A 50 28.69 3.40 8.46
C SER A 50 29.95 2.55 8.24
N ALA A 51 30.52 2.57 7.05
CA ALA A 51 31.68 1.77 6.69
C ALA A 51 32.91 2.14 7.55
N VAL A 52 33.20 3.43 7.66
CA VAL A 52 34.37 3.91 8.46
C VAL A 52 34.13 3.65 9.94
N SER A 53 32.96 3.93 10.48
CA SER A 53 32.68 3.72 11.92
C SER A 53 32.77 2.24 12.31
N MET A 54 32.23 1.31 11.53
CA MET A 54 32.33 -0.11 11.83
C MET A 54 33.78 -0.62 11.81
N VAL A 55 34.59 -0.15 10.86
CA VAL A 55 36.03 -0.48 10.84
C VAL A 55 36.73 0.10 12.06
N LEU A 56 36.46 1.35 12.44
CA LEU A 56 37.05 1.98 13.62
C LEU A 56 36.63 1.28 14.92
N PHE A 57 35.36 0.92 15.09
CA PHE A 57 34.89 0.21 16.29
C PHE A 57 35.56 -1.18 16.40
N GLU A 58 35.68 -1.94 15.30
CA GLU A 58 36.43 -3.21 15.34
C GLU A 58 37.90 -3.00 15.71
N LEU A 59 38.55 -1.98 15.15
CA LEU A 59 39.92 -1.65 15.44
C LEU A 59 40.11 -1.31 16.94
N VAL A 60 39.27 -0.43 17.49
CA VAL A 60 39.31 -0.03 18.91
C VAL A 60 39.01 -1.23 19.82
N CYS A 61 38.00 -2.02 19.55
CA CYS A 61 37.70 -3.21 20.34
C CYS A 61 38.79 -4.26 20.28
N THR A 62 39.39 -4.46 19.10
CA THR A 62 40.55 -5.38 18.95
C THR A 62 41.73 -4.89 19.80
N MET A 63 41.97 -3.60 19.86
CA MET A 63 42.97 -3.00 20.72
C MET A 63 42.71 -3.28 22.20
N MET A 64 41.43 -3.15 22.64
CA MET A 64 41.05 -3.40 24.04
C MET A 64 41.17 -4.89 24.42
N ILE A 65 40.69 -5.79 23.55
CA ILE A 65 40.60 -7.23 23.83
C ILE A 65 41.99 -7.93 23.70
N LYS A 66 42.81 -7.50 22.73
CA LYS A 66 44.11 -8.13 22.42
C LYS A 66 45.30 -7.33 22.93
N TRP A 67 45.11 -6.58 24.03
CA TRP A 67 46.17 -5.80 24.63
C TRP A 67 47.37 -6.71 25.01
N PRO A 68 48.60 -6.45 24.51
CA PRO A 68 49.75 -7.28 24.83
C PRO A 68 50.12 -7.15 26.31
N GLU A 69 50.39 -8.26 26.98
CA GLU A 69 50.86 -8.27 28.37
C GLU A 69 52.13 -7.41 28.55
N GLY A 70 52.10 -6.53 29.56
CA GLY A 70 53.19 -5.63 29.91
C GLY A 70 53.34 -4.38 29.03
N MET A 71 52.51 -4.16 28.03
CA MET A 71 52.52 -2.97 27.18
C MET A 71 51.88 -1.77 27.89
N LYS A 72 52.62 -0.66 28.00
CA LYS A 72 52.12 0.59 28.57
C LYS A 72 51.32 1.38 27.52
N ILE A 73 50.27 2.13 27.93
CA ILE A 73 49.43 2.95 27.04
C ILE A 73 50.26 3.93 26.21
N LYS A 74 51.34 4.50 26.78
CA LYS A 74 52.27 5.40 26.05
C LYS A 74 52.97 4.75 24.86
N GLU A 75 53.17 3.44 24.90
CA GLU A 75 53.83 2.67 23.81
C GLU A 75 52.90 2.52 22.60
N LEU A 76 51.58 2.68 22.78
CA LEU A 76 50.61 2.66 21.69
C LEU A 76 50.92 3.71 20.60
N PHE A 77 51.40 4.87 21.00
CA PHE A 77 51.72 5.98 20.07
C PHE A 77 53.09 5.82 19.40
N THR A 78 53.77 4.71 19.66
CA THR A 78 55.05 4.36 18.97
C THR A 78 54.78 3.40 17.82
N LYS A 79 55.57 3.51 16.72
CA LYS A 79 55.46 2.59 15.57
C LYS A 79 55.61 1.12 15.97
N GLU A 80 56.48 0.84 16.94
CA GLU A 80 56.75 -0.52 17.42
C GLU A 80 55.60 -1.08 18.24
N GLY A 81 55.05 -0.28 19.16
CA GLY A 81 53.90 -0.67 19.95
C GLY A 81 52.65 -0.91 19.09
N PHE A 82 52.37 0.00 18.15
CA PHE A 82 51.30 -0.19 17.18
C PHE A 82 51.50 -1.46 16.33
N LYS A 83 52.71 -1.71 15.82
CA LYS A 83 53.01 -2.91 15.05
C LYS A 83 52.89 -4.18 15.89
N LYS A 84 53.28 -4.15 17.19
CA LYS A 84 53.13 -5.27 18.11
C LYS A 84 51.66 -5.59 18.39
N LEU A 85 50.84 -4.58 18.63
CA LEU A 85 49.39 -4.73 18.88
C LEU A 85 48.66 -5.30 17.67
N TYR A 86 48.95 -4.79 16.48
CA TYR A 86 48.30 -5.20 15.23
C TYR A 86 49.11 -6.23 14.41
N SER A 87 50.09 -6.88 15.01
CA SER A 87 50.94 -7.87 14.30
C SER A 87 50.15 -9.04 13.70
N LYS A 88 49.02 -9.40 14.30
CA LYS A 88 48.09 -10.43 13.83
C LYS A 88 46.91 -9.88 13.05
N TYR A 89 46.85 -8.55 12.81
CA TYR A 89 45.78 -7.90 12.08
C TYR A 89 45.97 -8.12 10.58
N THR A 90 45.03 -8.79 9.97
CA THR A 90 45.09 -9.15 8.54
C THR A 90 44.11 -8.28 7.74
N ILE A 91 44.24 -8.28 6.42
CA ILE A 91 43.30 -7.59 5.53
C ILE A 91 41.86 -8.02 5.75
N ASN A 92 41.61 -9.25 6.20
CA ASN A 92 40.28 -9.76 6.52
C ASN A 92 39.61 -8.99 7.68
N ASN A 93 40.39 -8.49 8.62
CA ASN A 93 39.90 -7.68 9.74
C ASN A 93 39.49 -6.27 9.32
N ILE A 94 39.83 -5.84 8.11
CA ILE A 94 39.33 -4.59 7.51
C ILE A 94 38.13 -4.89 6.60
N LEU A 95 38.24 -5.93 5.77
CA LEU A 95 37.20 -6.25 4.79
C LEU A 95 35.90 -6.69 5.46
N ALA A 96 35.93 -7.45 6.55
CA ALA A 96 34.74 -7.94 7.22
C ALA A 96 33.89 -6.81 7.82
N PRO A 97 34.43 -5.87 8.66
CA PRO A 97 33.62 -4.74 9.16
C PRO A 97 33.20 -3.77 8.05
N LEU A 98 34.03 -3.61 7.00
CA LEU A 98 33.68 -2.82 5.83
C LEU A 98 32.42 -3.36 5.14
N ILE A 99 32.37 -4.68 4.90
CA ILE A 99 31.18 -5.34 4.34
C ILE A 99 29.98 -5.16 5.26
N SER A 100 30.14 -5.40 6.57
CA SER A 100 29.06 -5.21 7.54
C SER A 100 28.55 -3.78 7.54
N GLY A 101 29.45 -2.79 7.43
CA GLY A 101 29.10 -1.37 7.36
C GLY A 101 28.34 -1.01 6.07
N ILE A 102 28.77 -1.54 4.92
CA ILE A 102 28.07 -1.32 3.66
C ILE A 102 26.68 -1.98 3.70
N ILE A 103 26.57 -3.23 4.16
CA ILE A 103 25.26 -3.91 4.30
C ILE A 103 24.37 -3.14 5.26
N TYR A 104 24.89 -2.67 6.41
CA TYR A 104 24.13 -1.87 7.36
C TYR A 104 23.64 -0.56 6.74
N ALA A 105 24.49 0.16 6.00
CA ALA A 105 24.07 1.35 5.28
C ALA A 105 22.96 1.05 4.28
N MET A 106 23.07 -0.06 3.52
CA MET A 106 22.10 -0.44 2.50
C MET A 106 20.70 -0.76 3.06
N ILE A 107 20.60 -1.24 4.28
CA ILE A 107 19.31 -1.50 4.95
C ILE A 107 18.78 -0.29 5.74
N LEU A 108 19.40 0.88 5.61
CA LEU A 108 18.94 2.16 6.15
C LEU A 108 18.37 3.07 5.05
N PRO A 109 17.40 3.95 5.39
CA PRO A 109 16.99 5.04 4.52
C PRO A 109 18.12 6.07 4.34
N ALA A 110 18.20 6.68 3.16
CA ALA A 110 19.21 7.71 2.86
C ALA A 110 19.04 8.99 3.71
N GLY A 111 17.84 9.24 4.24
CA GLY A 111 17.54 10.37 5.13
C GLY A 111 17.95 10.18 6.59
N THR A 112 18.57 9.05 6.94
CA THR A 112 18.97 8.75 8.33
C THR A 112 20.06 9.71 8.83
N ASN A 113 19.88 10.27 10.01
CA ASN A 113 20.81 11.19 10.63
C ASN A 113 22.16 10.51 10.94
N TRP A 114 23.26 11.26 10.78
CA TRP A 114 24.63 10.73 10.93
C TRP A 114 24.90 10.07 12.30
N TYR A 115 24.36 10.63 13.39
CA TYR A 115 24.55 10.07 14.73
C TYR A 115 23.80 8.76 14.95
N VAL A 116 22.63 8.59 14.32
CA VAL A 116 21.88 7.33 14.33
C VAL A 116 22.65 6.23 13.62
N VAL A 117 23.26 6.55 12.47
CA VAL A 117 24.14 5.63 11.73
C VAL A 117 25.34 5.24 12.59
N LEU A 118 25.97 6.21 13.26
CA LEU A 118 27.13 5.98 14.12
C LEU A 118 26.80 5.07 15.32
N VAL A 119 25.70 5.36 16.03
CA VAL A 119 25.27 4.57 17.20
C VAL A 119 24.90 3.14 16.78
N GLY A 120 24.14 2.98 15.68
CA GLY A 120 23.82 1.65 15.17
C GLY A 120 25.04 0.87 14.70
N SER A 121 26.04 1.53 14.11
CA SER A 121 27.35 0.92 13.76
C SER A 121 28.10 0.46 15.01
N ALA A 122 28.10 1.27 16.07
CA ALA A 122 28.73 0.91 17.34
C ALA A 122 28.09 -0.33 17.97
N VAL A 123 26.75 -0.31 18.11
CA VAL A 123 26.02 -1.45 18.68
C VAL A 123 26.18 -2.69 17.80
N GLY A 124 26.01 -2.58 16.49
CA GLY A 124 26.18 -3.68 15.55
C GLY A 124 27.56 -4.32 15.65
N MET A 125 28.62 -3.52 15.72
CA MET A 125 29.98 -4.03 15.79
C MET A 125 30.34 -4.55 17.19
N ILE A 126 30.06 -3.79 18.25
CA ILE A 126 30.42 -4.18 19.63
C ILE A 126 29.58 -5.38 20.07
N VAL A 127 28.25 -5.24 20.04
CA VAL A 127 27.34 -6.27 20.57
C VAL A 127 27.19 -7.43 19.58
N GLY A 128 27.08 -7.15 18.27
CA GLY A 128 26.86 -8.19 17.27
C GLY A 128 28.09 -9.04 16.96
N LYS A 129 29.33 -8.50 17.16
CA LYS A 129 30.55 -9.19 16.74
C LYS A 129 31.63 -9.28 17.82
N MET A 130 32.03 -8.14 18.41
CA MET A 130 33.24 -8.10 19.23
C MET A 130 33.10 -8.76 20.59
N LEU A 131 31.89 -8.70 21.20
CA LEU A 131 31.61 -9.41 22.46
C LEU A 131 31.75 -10.93 22.34
N PHE A 132 31.59 -11.49 21.14
CA PHE A 132 31.72 -12.93 20.89
C PHE A 132 33.11 -13.37 20.46
N GLY A 133 34.12 -12.45 20.41
CA GLY A 133 35.50 -12.77 20.07
C GLY A 133 35.97 -12.25 18.70
N GLY A 134 35.13 -11.54 17.97
CA GLY A 134 35.48 -10.87 16.72
C GLY A 134 35.29 -11.74 15.48
N LEU A 135 36.18 -11.59 14.50
CA LEU A 135 36.05 -12.23 13.19
C LEU A 135 35.97 -13.76 13.28
N GLY A 136 34.89 -14.31 12.77
CA GLY A 136 34.62 -15.76 12.70
C GLY A 136 34.01 -16.37 13.96
N SER A 137 33.77 -15.59 15.02
CA SER A 137 33.19 -16.05 16.27
C SER A 137 31.83 -15.41 16.58
N ASN A 138 31.38 -14.47 15.74
CA ASN A 138 30.10 -13.77 15.95
C ASN A 138 28.91 -14.71 15.73
N ILE A 139 27.98 -14.70 16.69
CA ILE A 139 26.72 -15.44 16.62
C ILE A 139 25.73 -14.68 15.74
N PHE A 140 25.67 -13.36 15.89
CA PHE A 140 24.73 -12.50 15.18
C PHE A 140 25.36 -11.81 13.98
N ASN A 141 24.53 -11.53 12.97
CA ASN A 141 24.92 -10.66 11.87
C ASN A 141 25.00 -9.20 12.37
N PRO A 142 26.19 -8.54 12.30
CA PRO A 142 26.38 -7.20 12.88
C PRO A 142 25.51 -6.12 12.25
N ALA A 143 25.25 -6.21 10.93
CA ALA A 143 24.40 -5.27 10.24
C ALA A 143 22.93 -5.39 10.71
N ALA A 144 22.46 -6.63 10.91
CA ALA A 144 21.11 -6.88 11.44
C ALA A 144 20.96 -6.35 12.88
N VAL A 145 21.96 -6.55 13.74
CA VAL A 145 21.95 -6.00 15.12
C VAL A 145 21.84 -4.49 15.11
N GLY A 146 22.68 -3.81 14.30
CA GLY A 146 22.63 -2.36 14.16
C GLY A 146 21.28 -1.86 13.66
N ARG A 147 20.71 -2.51 12.64
CA ARG A 147 19.40 -2.15 12.05
C ARG A 147 18.24 -2.30 13.03
N VAL A 148 18.21 -3.43 13.74
CA VAL A 148 17.15 -3.69 14.75
C VAL A 148 17.24 -2.70 15.89
N PHE A 149 18.45 -2.46 16.42
CA PHE A 149 18.65 -1.48 17.48
C PHE A 149 18.18 -0.09 17.09
N VAL A 150 18.57 0.38 15.89
CA VAL A 150 18.16 1.69 15.38
C VAL A 150 16.66 1.73 15.10
N GLY A 151 16.08 0.64 14.60
CA GLY A 151 14.63 0.54 14.37
C GLY A 151 13.82 0.66 15.64
N LEU A 152 14.29 0.08 16.76
CA LEU A 152 13.62 0.13 18.05
C LEU A 152 13.81 1.47 18.79
N CYS A 153 15.05 2.02 18.75
CA CYS A 153 15.39 3.21 19.54
C CYS A 153 15.15 4.52 18.80
N PHE A 154 15.26 4.52 17.46
CA PHE A 154 15.23 5.72 16.62
C PHE A 154 14.25 5.60 15.45
N GLY A 155 13.18 4.80 15.59
CA GLY A 155 12.23 4.52 14.51
C GLY A 155 11.63 5.77 13.85
N SER A 156 11.30 6.79 14.63
CA SER A 156 10.78 8.07 14.14
C SER A 156 11.78 8.89 13.31
N GLN A 157 13.08 8.57 13.40
CA GLN A 157 14.15 9.25 12.67
C GLN A 157 14.59 8.52 11.40
N LEU A 158 14.01 7.36 11.12
CA LEU A 158 14.20 6.62 9.89
C LEU A 158 13.26 7.19 8.81
N VAL A 159 13.66 8.32 8.23
CA VAL A 159 12.88 9.00 7.21
C VAL A 159 13.16 8.39 5.84
N TYR A 160 12.14 7.77 5.25
CA TYR A 160 12.22 7.26 3.89
C TYR A 160 12.01 8.43 2.91
N THR A 161 13.05 8.72 2.11
CA THR A 161 12.99 9.70 1.02
C THR A 161 12.82 8.95 -0.28
N GLY A 162 11.80 9.24 -1.05
CA GLY A 162 11.49 8.61 -2.33
C GLY A 162 11.26 9.61 -3.44
N ILE A 163 11.04 9.09 -4.65
CA ILE A 163 10.79 9.87 -5.89
C ILE A 163 9.53 10.73 -5.74
N ASP A 164 8.58 10.33 -4.85
CA ASP A 164 7.43 11.11 -4.44
C ASP A 164 7.36 11.23 -2.91
N ALA A 165 8.01 12.22 -2.36
CA ALA A 165 7.94 12.55 -0.93
C ALA A 165 6.51 12.88 -0.44
N ALA A 166 5.56 13.12 -1.34
CA ALA A 166 4.17 13.44 -1.05
C ALA A 166 3.31 12.21 -0.70
N ALA A 167 3.70 10.99 -1.07
CA ALA A 167 2.89 9.78 -0.86
C ALA A 167 3.17 9.03 0.45
N GLY A 168 4.16 9.43 1.23
CA GLY A 168 4.32 9.13 2.67
C GLY A 168 4.61 7.69 3.10
N GLY A 169 4.62 6.67 2.24
CA GLY A 169 4.80 5.28 2.67
C GLY A 169 5.69 4.45 1.76
N THR A 170 6.46 3.53 2.37
CA THR A 170 7.13 2.48 1.59
C THR A 170 6.08 1.55 0.97
N PRO A 171 6.37 0.89 -0.18
CA PRO A 171 5.45 -0.08 -0.78
C PRO A 171 4.93 -1.12 0.22
N LEU A 172 5.81 -1.62 1.08
CA LEU A 172 5.45 -2.60 2.11
C LEU A 172 4.63 -1.97 3.24
N GLY A 173 4.88 -0.70 3.60
CA GLY A 173 4.09 0.04 4.59
C GLY A 173 2.64 0.23 4.17
N MET A 174 2.36 0.33 2.86
CA MET A 174 0.99 0.41 2.34
C MET A 174 0.19 -0.88 2.55
N LEU A 175 0.86 -2.02 2.67
CA LEU A 175 0.24 -3.33 2.92
C LEU A 175 0.12 -3.66 4.41
N ALA A 176 0.85 -2.94 5.29
CA ALA A 176 0.96 -3.27 6.71
C ALA A 176 -0.40 -3.26 7.44
N ASP A 177 -1.31 -2.36 7.03
CA ASP A 177 -2.62 -2.23 7.67
C ASP A 177 -3.63 -3.27 7.18
N SER A 178 -3.60 -3.63 5.91
CA SER A 178 -4.50 -4.65 5.33
C SER A 178 -4.08 -5.06 3.93
N LEU A 179 -4.16 -6.37 3.63
CA LEU A 179 -3.99 -6.92 2.28
C LEU A 179 -5.05 -6.40 1.27
N VAL A 180 -6.15 -5.84 1.75
CA VAL A 180 -7.16 -5.15 0.92
C VAL A 180 -6.56 -3.93 0.20
N ASN A 181 -5.54 -3.30 0.78
CA ASN A 181 -4.83 -2.17 0.20
C ASN A 181 -3.90 -2.53 -0.99
N VAL A 182 -3.74 -3.82 -1.32
CA VAL A 182 -2.90 -4.27 -2.45
C VAL A 182 -3.27 -3.59 -3.75
N THR A 183 -4.56 -3.45 -4.06
CA THR A 183 -4.99 -2.77 -5.29
C THR A 183 -4.54 -1.30 -5.31
N LYS A 184 -4.61 -0.61 -4.17
CA LYS A 184 -4.13 0.77 -4.02
C LYS A 184 -2.59 0.82 -4.14
N ALA A 185 -1.89 -0.12 -3.53
CA ALA A 185 -0.44 -0.21 -3.58
C ALA A 185 0.08 -0.51 -5.01
N LEU A 186 -0.57 -1.42 -5.75
CA LEU A 186 -0.25 -1.73 -7.14
C LEU A 186 -0.57 -0.59 -8.10
N ASN A 187 -1.59 0.21 -7.83
CA ASN A 187 -1.89 1.41 -8.59
C ASN A 187 -0.84 2.52 -8.36
N SER A 188 -0.24 2.56 -7.17
CA SER A 188 0.83 3.52 -6.85
C SER A 188 2.20 3.07 -7.39
N TYR A 189 2.52 1.77 -7.28
CA TYR A 189 3.79 1.20 -7.71
C TYR A 189 3.56 -0.13 -8.41
N SER A 190 3.89 -0.20 -9.70
CA SER A 190 3.77 -1.44 -10.47
C SER A 190 4.84 -2.48 -10.05
N LEU A 191 4.60 -3.77 -10.35
CA LEU A 191 5.60 -4.82 -10.13
C LEU A 191 6.91 -4.55 -10.89
N LEU A 192 6.82 -3.86 -12.04
CA LEU A 192 7.99 -3.47 -12.83
C LEU A 192 8.79 -2.37 -12.13
N ASP A 193 8.12 -1.41 -11.48
CA ASP A 193 8.78 -0.35 -10.70
C ASP A 193 9.52 -0.92 -9.50
N LEU A 194 8.93 -1.90 -8.80
CA LEU A 194 9.57 -2.66 -7.72
C LEU A 194 10.79 -3.44 -8.22
N PHE A 195 10.68 -4.08 -9.38
CA PHE A 195 11.77 -4.85 -9.97
C PHE A 195 12.94 -3.96 -10.39
N LEU A 196 12.67 -2.81 -11.02
CA LEU A 196 13.68 -1.86 -11.47
C LEU A 196 14.21 -0.94 -10.37
N GLY A 197 13.41 -0.68 -9.32
CA GLY A 197 13.81 0.16 -8.21
C GLY A 197 13.32 1.61 -8.24
N LYS A 198 12.20 1.87 -8.88
CA LYS A 198 11.57 3.20 -8.93
C LYS A 198 10.57 3.40 -7.78
N VAL A 199 10.96 3.05 -6.57
CA VAL A 199 10.09 3.06 -5.38
C VAL A 199 10.84 3.62 -4.17
N PRO A 200 10.14 4.23 -3.19
CA PRO A 200 10.76 4.64 -1.93
C PRO A 200 11.09 3.41 -1.06
N GLY A 201 12.23 3.43 -0.39
CA GLY A 201 12.65 2.34 0.47
C GLY A 201 14.04 2.55 1.08
N SER A 202 14.56 1.53 1.76
CA SER A 202 15.96 1.51 2.21
C SER A 202 16.89 1.44 0.99
N MET A 203 18.06 2.06 1.08
CA MET A 203 18.95 2.28 -0.07
C MET A 203 19.29 1.03 -0.89
N GLY A 204 19.45 -0.12 -0.24
CA GLY A 204 19.84 -1.38 -0.89
C GLY A 204 18.67 -2.29 -1.24
N GLU A 205 17.46 -1.98 -0.81
CA GLU A 205 16.28 -2.85 -0.96
C GLU A 205 15.43 -2.50 -2.18
N VAL A 206 15.71 -1.37 -2.80
CA VAL A 206 14.85 -0.74 -3.80
C VAL A 206 14.84 -1.50 -5.13
N SER A 207 15.99 -1.98 -5.63
CA SER A 207 16.07 -2.66 -6.93
C SER A 207 16.28 -4.17 -6.79
N ALA A 208 15.21 -4.94 -6.99
CA ALA A 208 15.27 -6.40 -7.00
C ALA A 208 16.21 -6.94 -8.09
N LEU A 209 16.22 -6.32 -9.28
CA LEU A 209 17.08 -6.70 -10.39
C LEU A 209 18.57 -6.69 -9.99
N LEU A 210 19.05 -5.61 -9.38
CA LEU A 210 20.46 -5.46 -9.03
C LEU A 210 20.87 -6.41 -7.89
N ILE A 211 19.96 -6.67 -6.94
CA ILE A 211 20.17 -7.68 -5.89
C ILE A 211 20.33 -9.06 -6.52
N LEU A 212 19.47 -9.44 -7.47
CA LEU A 212 19.53 -10.72 -8.16
C LEU A 212 20.82 -10.86 -9.00
N VAL A 213 21.27 -9.80 -9.67
CA VAL A 213 22.55 -9.77 -10.40
C VAL A 213 23.73 -10.01 -9.44
N GLY A 214 23.76 -9.32 -8.29
CA GLY A 214 24.78 -9.55 -7.25
C GLY A 214 24.74 -10.97 -6.70
N GLY A 215 23.53 -11.52 -6.43
CA GLY A 215 23.33 -12.90 -6.01
C GLY A 215 23.82 -13.91 -7.03
N ALA A 216 23.47 -13.74 -8.29
CA ALA A 216 23.89 -14.60 -9.39
C ALA A 216 25.45 -14.64 -9.49
N TYR A 217 26.10 -13.49 -9.35
CA TYR A 217 27.57 -13.41 -9.30
C TYR A 217 28.14 -14.22 -8.14
N LEU A 218 27.63 -14.05 -6.90
CA LEU A 218 28.10 -14.77 -5.71
C LEU A 218 27.95 -16.28 -5.84
N PHE A 219 26.80 -16.74 -6.36
CA PHE A 219 26.51 -18.17 -6.51
C PHE A 219 27.32 -18.79 -7.65
N ALA A 220 27.51 -18.08 -8.77
CA ALA A 220 28.39 -18.52 -9.86
C ALA A 220 29.84 -18.64 -9.42
N ARG A 221 30.32 -17.72 -8.59
CA ARG A 221 31.67 -17.74 -7.99
C ARG A 221 31.81 -18.76 -6.87
N ARG A 222 30.70 -19.34 -6.38
CA ARG A 222 30.64 -20.22 -5.20
C ARG A 222 31.20 -19.57 -3.94
N SER A 223 31.12 -18.25 -3.84
CA SER A 223 31.54 -17.47 -2.68
C SER A 223 30.47 -17.44 -1.60
N ALA A 224 29.21 -17.66 -1.96
CA ALA A 224 28.08 -17.87 -1.06
C ALA A 224 27.31 -19.16 -1.42
N ASP A 225 26.63 -19.75 -0.44
CA ASP A 225 25.74 -20.90 -0.66
C ASP A 225 24.32 -20.42 -0.98
N PHE A 226 23.76 -20.89 -2.07
CA PHE A 226 22.40 -20.49 -2.52
C PHE A 226 21.28 -21.14 -1.70
N ARG A 227 21.54 -22.24 -0.98
CA ARG A 227 20.52 -23.03 -0.27
C ARG A 227 19.72 -22.23 0.75
N PRO A 228 20.35 -21.48 1.68
CA PRO A 228 19.58 -20.71 2.65
C PRO A 228 18.78 -19.57 1.99
N CYS A 229 19.32 -18.98 0.91
CA CYS A 229 18.62 -17.94 0.14
C CYS A 229 17.34 -18.49 -0.50
N VAL A 230 17.44 -19.60 -1.27
CA VAL A 230 16.29 -20.22 -1.93
C VAL A 230 15.27 -20.75 -0.91
N ALA A 231 15.76 -21.33 0.20
CA ALA A 231 14.89 -21.82 1.26
C ALA A 231 14.10 -20.69 1.96
N MET A 232 14.73 -19.54 2.19
CA MET A 232 14.09 -18.36 2.78
C MET A 232 13.01 -17.80 1.86
N VAL A 233 13.35 -17.51 0.61
CA VAL A 233 12.40 -16.94 -0.36
C VAL A 233 11.27 -17.92 -0.65
N GLY A 234 11.60 -19.22 -0.80
CA GLY A 234 10.61 -20.26 -1.09
C GLY A 234 9.61 -20.48 0.06
N SER A 235 10.07 -20.54 1.31
CA SER A 235 9.18 -20.68 2.47
C SER A 235 8.29 -19.46 2.66
N PHE A 236 8.87 -18.25 2.51
CA PHE A 236 8.09 -17.03 2.53
C PHE A 236 7.03 -17.00 1.42
N ALA A 237 7.41 -17.38 0.19
CA ALA A 237 6.50 -17.40 -0.96
C ALA A 237 5.31 -18.36 -0.75
N ILE A 238 5.55 -19.55 -0.20
CA ILE A 238 4.49 -20.52 0.11
C ILE A 238 3.52 -19.94 1.13
N ILE A 239 4.03 -19.37 2.22
CA ILE A 239 3.20 -18.80 3.28
C ILE A 239 2.41 -17.59 2.75
N SER A 240 3.09 -16.67 2.04
CA SER A 240 2.47 -15.48 1.45
C SER A 240 1.36 -15.85 0.46
N LEU A 241 1.57 -16.87 -0.37
CA LEU A 241 0.55 -17.35 -1.29
C LEU A 241 -0.68 -17.90 -0.54
N VAL A 242 -0.48 -18.71 0.50
CA VAL A 242 -1.58 -19.27 1.31
C VAL A 242 -2.36 -18.13 1.99
N VAL A 243 -1.66 -17.19 2.62
CA VAL A 243 -2.27 -16.03 3.27
C VAL A 243 -3.05 -15.18 2.27
N SER A 244 -2.48 -14.93 1.09
CA SER A 244 -3.13 -14.16 0.02
C SER A 244 -4.39 -14.84 -0.53
N VAL A 245 -4.37 -16.17 -0.66
CA VAL A 245 -5.55 -16.96 -1.07
C VAL A 245 -6.65 -16.89 -0.01
N VAL A 246 -6.29 -17.00 1.27
CA VAL A 246 -7.25 -16.86 2.39
C VAL A 246 -7.84 -15.45 2.41
N ALA A 247 -7.00 -14.42 2.29
CA ALA A 247 -7.44 -13.03 2.24
C ALA A 247 -8.37 -12.76 1.03
N ALA A 248 -8.00 -13.24 -0.16
CA ALA A 248 -8.82 -13.10 -1.37
C ALA A 248 -10.17 -13.78 -1.24
N ASN A 249 -10.23 -14.93 -0.52
CA ASN A 249 -11.49 -15.63 -0.26
C ASN A 249 -12.35 -14.94 0.80
N SER A 250 -11.80 -13.98 1.54
CA SER A 250 -12.45 -13.30 2.67
C SER A 250 -12.86 -11.85 2.34
N THR A 251 -12.90 -11.46 1.06
CA THR A 251 -13.32 -10.13 0.59
C THR A 251 -14.53 -10.22 -0.33
N VAL A 252 -15.34 -9.14 -0.38
CA VAL A 252 -16.52 -9.04 -1.25
C VAL A 252 -16.27 -8.09 -2.41
N PHE A 253 -15.93 -6.84 -2.10
CA PHE A 253 -15.82 -5.76 -3.09
C PHE A 253 -14.38 -5.41 -3.47
N THR A 254 -13.42 -6.26 -3.14
CA THR A 254 -12.01 -6.06 -3.48
C THR A 254 -11.47 -7.31 -4.17
N ALA A 255 -10.99 -7.15 -5.40
CA ALA A 255 -10.36 -8.24 -6.14
C ALA A 255 -8.89 -8.36 -5.72
N ILE A 256 -8.61 -9.23 -4.74
CA ILE A 256 -7.23 -9.58 -4.40
C ILE A 256 -6.77 -10.70 -5.33
N LYS A 257 -5.71 -10.46 -6.10
CA LYS A 257 -5.08 -11.48 -6.94
C LYS A 257 -3.86 -12.06 -6.22
N PRO A 258 -3.91 -13.31 -5.73
CA PRO A 258 -2.87 -13.89 -4.87
C PRO A 258 -1.46 -13.83 -5.47
N PHE A 259 -1.30 -14.04 -6.77
CA PHE A 259 0.01 -13.98 -7.44
C PHE A 259 0.56 -12.55 -7.57
N GLU A 260 -0.29 -11.54 -7.71
CA GLU A 260 0.14 -10.13 -7.71
C GLU A 260 0.61 -9.72 -6.32
N VAL A 261 -0.11 -10.14 -5.26
CA VAL A 261 0.29 -9.95 -3.86
C VAL A 261 1.64 -10.62 -3.61
N LEU A 262 1.78 -11.88 -3.99
CA LEU A 262 3.04 -12.62 -3.85
C LEU A 262 4.21 -11.90 -4.53
N GLY A 263 4.02 -11.46 -5.77
CA GLY A 263 5.05 -10.71 -6.50
C GLY A 263 5.41 -9.40 -5.78
N TYR A 264 4.41 -8.68 -5.33
CA TYR A 264 4.60 -7.44 -4.60
C TYR A 264 5.36 -7.63 -3.28
N GLU A 265 5.00 -8.64 -2.49
CA GLU A 265 5.62 -8.99 -1.22
C GLU A 265 7.07 -9.46 -1.34
N ILE A 266 7.39 -10.21 -2.42
CA ILE A 266 8.77 -10.67 -2.67
C ILE A 266 9.65 -9.52 -3.15
N LEU A 267 9.12 -8.67 -4.05
CA LEU A 267 9.89 -7.59 -4.67
C LEU A 267 10.01 -6.36 -3.77
N SER A 268 9.14 -6.21 -2.76
CA SER A 268 9.17 -5.08 -1.84
C SER A 268 9.93 -5.38 -0.54
N GLY A 269 10.57 -4.34 0.02
CA GLY A 269 11.32 -4.41 1.26
C GLY A 269 12.57 -5.29 1.19
N GLY A 270 13.12 -5.58 2.36
CA GLY A 270 14.44 -6.21 2.51
C GLY A 270 14.52 -7.72 2.28
N LEU A 271 13.44 -8.41 1.82
CA LEU A 271 13.43 -9.87 1.71
C LEU A 271 14.55 -10.39 0.80
N LEU A 272 14.63 -9.89 -0.43
CA LEU A 272 15.65 -10.32 -1.40
C LEU A 272 17.06 -9.91 -0.98
N PHE A 273 17.22 -8.69 -0.46
CA PHE A 273 18.50 -8.21 0.01
C PHE A 273 19.02 -9.05 1.19
N GLY A 274 18.16 -9.30 2.19
CA GLY A 274 18.48 -10.16 3.32
C GLY A 274 18.79 -11.60 2.91
N ALA A 275 18.03 -12.17 1.97
CA ALA A 275 18.23 -13.51 1.46
C ALA A 275 19.57 -13.68 0.74
N VAL A 276 19.99 -12.69 -0.05
CA VAL A 276 21.24 -12.76 -0.84
C VAL A 276 22.47 -12.39 -0.03
N PHE A 277 22.44 -11.30 0.75
CA PHE A 277 23.64 -10.72 1.37
C PHE A 277 23.76 -10.97 2.88
N MET A 278 22.68 -11.35 3.57
CA MET A 278 22.71 -11.51 5.03
C MET A 278 22.57 -12.96 5.48
N VAL A 279 21.61 -13.71 4.93
CA VAL A 279 21.34 -15.11 5.30
C VAL A 279 22.42 -16.05 4.76
N THR A 280 23.12 -15.65 3.71
CA THR A 280 24.24 -16.40 3.12
C THR A 280 25.57 -16.17 3.80
N ASP A 281 25.63 -15.35 4.87
CA ASP A 281 26.86 -15.14 5.64
C ASP A 281 27.39 -16.47 6.20
N PRO A 282 28.61 -16.89 5.86
CA PRO A 282 29.15 -18.19 6.27
C PRO A 282 29.42 -18.30 7.78
N VAL A 283 29.51 -17.18 8.51
CA VAL A 283 29.83 -17.18 9.95
C VAL A 283 28.53 -17.38 10.78
N THR A 284 27.46 -16.72 10.39
CA THR A 284 26.20 -16.72 11.14
C THR A 284 25.18 -17.73 10.63
N SER A 285 25.51 -18.49 9.57
CA SER A 285 24.66 -19.58 9.04
C SER A 285 25.22 -20.96 9.43
N PRO A 286 24.35 -22.01 9.47
CA PRO A 286 24.76 -23.37 9.79
C PRO A 286 25.83 -23.93 8.85
N THR A 287 26.66 -24.83 9.38
CA THR A 287 27.76 -25.45 8.65
C THR A 287 27.29 -26.54 7.68
N THR A 288 26.21 -27.27 8.02
CA THR A 288 25.68 -28.37 7.24
C THR A 288 24.75 -27.91 6.12
N LYS A 289 24.70 -28.69 5.02
CA LYS A 289 23.81 -28.37 3.88
C LYS A 289 22.32 -28.35 4.26
N ILE A 290 21.90 -29.31 5.08
CA ILE A 290 20.53 -29.43 5.58
C ILE A 290 20.24 -28.32 6.59
N GLY A 291 21.19 -28.04 7.48
CA GLY A 291 21.09 -26.93 8.44
C GLY A 291 20.84 -25.58 7.76
N ARG A 292 21.52 -25.31 6.63
CA ARG A 292 21.28 -24.10 5.83
C ARG A 292 19.88 -24.01 5.25
N ILE A 293 19.29 -25.14 4.84
CA ILE A 293 17.91 -25.18 4.37
C ILE A 293 16.95 -24.91 5.54
N ILE A 294 17.14 -25.59 6.68
CA ILE A 294 16.33 -25.38 7.88
C ILE A 294 16.41 -23.93 8.34
N TYR A 295 17.61 -23.39 8.39
CA TYR A 295 17.84 -21.99 8.75
C TYR A 295 17.10 -21.02 7.81
N GLY A 296 17.22 -21.22 6.49
CA GLY A 296 16.50 -20.42 5.49
C GLY A 296 14.99 -20.49 5.65
N VAL A 297 14.43 -21.70 5.82
CA VAL A 297 12.99 -21.90 6.09
C VAL A 297 12.56 -21.19 7.37
N THR A 298 13.36 -21.26 8.43
CA THR A 298 13.07 -20.57 9.69
C THR A 298 13.03 -19.05 9.51
N VAL A 299 14.04 -18.47 8.82
CA VAL A 299 14.07 -17.01 8.54
C VAL A 299 12.87 -16.59 7.70
N GLY A 300 12.55 -17.33 6.62
CA GLY A 300 11.41 -17.00 5.75
C GLY A 300 10.07 -17.09 6.47
N SER A 301 9.88 -18.12 7.30
CA SER A 301 8.67 -18.30 8.10
C SER A 301 8.50 -17.21 9.16
N LEU A 302 9.59 -16.85 9.86
CA LEU A 302 9.57 -15.76 10.84
C LEU A 302 9.32 -14.40 10.16
N THR A 303 9.89 -14.18 8.97
CA THR A 303 9.63 -12.95 8.20
C THR A 303 8.16 -12.84 7.83
N ALA A 304 7.53 -13.93 7.37
CA ALA A 304 6.10 -13.95 7.10
C ALA A 304 5.27 -13.71 8.38
N LEU A 305 5.66 -14.33 9.50
CA LEU A 305 4.98 -14.12 10.78
C LEU A 305 5.02 -12.65 11.21
N ILE A 306 6.19 -12.01 11.12
CA ILE A 306 6.34 -10.61 11.52
C ILE A 306 5.58 -9.67 10.59
N ARG A 307 5.60 -9.93 9.26
CA ARG A 307 4.87 -9.10 8.29
C ARG A 307 3.34 -9.18 8.44
N TYR A 308 2.80 -10.40 8.64
CA TYR A 308 1.35 -10.61 8.65
C TYR A 308 0.69 -10.56 10.03
N ALA A 309 1.44 -10.81 11.10
CA ALA A 309 0.92 -10.84 12.45
C ALA A 309 1.64 -9.87 13.41
N GLY A 310 2.75 -9.27 12.99
CA GLY A 310 3.54 -8.33 13.79
C GLY A 310 3.19 -6.87 13.51
N ALA A 311 3.71 -5.99 14.37
CA ALA A 311 3.55 -4.54 14.25
C ALA A 311 4.55 -3.88 13.26
N TYR A 312 5.49 -4.65 12.71
CA TYR A 312 6.55 -4.13 11.84
C TYR A 312 6.38 -4.62 10.41
N PRO A 313 6.28 -3.73 9.41
CA PRO A 313 6.17 -4.12 8.00
C PRO A 313 7.44 -4.85 7.50
N GLU A 314 8.62 -4.52 8.04
CA GLU A 314 9.90 -5.13 7.68
C GLU A 314 10.39 -6.05 8.79
N GLY A 315 10.17 -7.36 8.64
CA GLY A 315 10.57 -8.37 9.63
C GLY A 315 11.92 -9.03 9.40
N VAL A 316 12.61 -8.78 8.26
CA VAL A 316 13.76 -9.57 7.81
C VAL A 316 14.94 -9.53 8.80
N ALA A 317 15.34 -8.34 9.25
CA ALA A 317 16.45 -8.20 10.19
C ALA A 317 16.18 -8.88 11.53
N PHE A 318 14.95 -8.76 12.06
CA PHE A 318 14.51 -9.46 13.28
C PHE A 318 14.55 -10.98 13.09
N SER A 319 14.01 -11.47 11.96
CA SER A 319 13.97 -12.90 11.65
C SER A 319 15.37 -13.51 11.56
N ILE A 320 16.33 -12.79 10.95
CA ILE A 320 17.73 -13.21 10.87
C ILE A 320 18.34 -13.30 12.27
N LEU A 321 18.13 -12.30 13.14
CA LEU A 321 18.68 -12.33 14.50
C LEU A 321 18.11 -13.46 15.33
N ILE A 322 16.79 -13.67 15.29
CA ILE A 322 16.13 -14.76 15.99
C ILE A 322 16.66 -16.11 15.48
N ALA A 323 16.73 -16.29 14.17
CA ALA A 323 17.21 -17.53 13.57
C ALA A 323 18.70 -17.78 13.86
N ASN A 324 19.54 -16.73 13.93
CA ASN A 324 20.93 -16.83 14.31
C ASN A 324 21.12 -17.45 15.71
N MET A 325 20.20 -17.16 16.66
CA MET A 325 20.24 -17.78 17.99
C MET A 325 20.08 -19.30 17.95
N PHE A 326 19.39 -19.82 16.93
CA PHE A 326 19.14 -21.25 16.77
C PHE A 326 20.21 -21.97 15.96
N VAL A 327 21.16 -21.27 15.34
CA VAL A 327 22.23 -21.88 14.53
C VAL A 327 23.06 -22.88 15.32
N PRO A 328 23.52 -22.60 16.57
CA PRO A 328 24.26 -23.58 17.37
C PRO A 328 23.43 -24.84 17.66
N VAL A 329 22.13 -24.67 17.87
CA VAL A 329 21.19 -25.79 18.12
C VAL A 329 21.04 -26.64 16.86
N ILE A 330 20.82 -25.99 15.71
CA ILE A 330 20.71 -26.67 14.41
C ILE A 330 21.98 -27.47 14.11
N ASP A 331 23.15 -26.87 14.29
CA ASP A 331 24.42 -27.55 14.07
C ASP A 331 24.64 -28.68 15.06
N HIS A 332 24.31 -28.52 16.36
CA HIS A 332 24.44 -29.57 17.34
C HIS A 332 23.65 -30.86 16.96
N PHE A 333 22.42 -30.71 16.50
CA PHE A 333 21.59 -31.85 16.08
C PHE A 333 21.97 -32.47 14.75
N LEU A 334 22.66 -31.72 13.87
CA LEU A 334 23.01 -32.17 12.51
C LEU A 334 24.50 -32.54 12.34
N LEU A 335 25.41 -32.06 13.21
CA LEU A 335 26.81 -32.44 13.24
C LEU A 335 26.93 -33.89 13.73
N GLY A 336 27.45 -34.78 12.88
CA GLY A 336 27.58 -36.19 13.17
C GLY A 336 26.63 -37.11 12.43
N ASN A 337 25.51 -36.64 11.97
CA ASN A 337 24.64 -37.34 11.00
C ASN A 337 25.14 -37.02 9.60
N ASN A 338 25.86 -37.95 9.02
CA ASN A 338 26.47 -37.97 7.69
C ASN A 338 25.71 -37.17 6.61
N ASN A 339 25.57 -35.89 6.72
CA ASN A 339 25.08 -34.92 5.71
C ASN A 339 24.07 -35.49 4.68
N SER A 340 23.50 -36.68 4.99
CA SER A 340 22.56 -37.41 4.17
C SER A 340 21.16 -36.86 4.42
N TYR A 341 20.50 -36.53 3.32
CA TYR A 341 19.09 -36.13 3.36
C TYR A 341 18.26 -37.28 3.96
N ASN A 342 17.66 -37.03 5.11
CA ASN A 342 16.74 -37.98 5.72
C ASN A 342 15.31 -37.48 5.50
N TRP A 343 14.41 -38.35 5.05
CA TRP A 343 13.01 -38.03 4.82
C TRP A 343 12.32 -37.40 6.07
N LYS A 344 12.78 -37.74 7.27
CA LYS A 344 12.29 -37.15 8.54
C LYS A 344 12.48 -35.63 8.59
N HIS A 345 13.61 -35.11 8.05
CA HIS A 345 13.84 -33.67 7.99
C HIS A 345 12.86 -33.00 7.00
N ALA A 346 12.58 -33.65 5.85
CA ALA A 346 11.60 -33.15 4.91
C ALA A 346 10.19 -33.09 5.52
N VAL A 347 9.79 -34.16 6.23
CA VAL A 347 8.49 -34.20 6.92
C VAL A 347 8.42 -33.12 8.00
N GLY A 348 9.49 -32.92 8.80
CA GLY A 348 9.55 -31.87 9.82
C GLY A 348 9.41 -30.47 9.23
N LEU A 349 10.10 -30.18 8.09
CA LEU A 349 9.98 -28.90 7.38
C LEU A 349 8.59 -28.67 6.81
N VAL A 350 8.01 -29.70 6.16
CA VAL A 350 6.63 -29.60 5.63
C VAL A 350 5.64 -29.37 6.76
N ALA A 351 5.77 -30.11 7.86
CA ALA A 351 4.91 -29.95 9.03
C ALA A 351 5.02 -28.54 9.64
N SER A 352 6.24 -28.00 9.80
CA SER A 352 6.46 -26.65 10.35
C SER A 352 5.88 -25.57 9.44
N LEU A 353 6.06 -25.67 8.12
CA LEU A 353 5.46 -24.76 7.14
C LEU A 353 3.93 -24.85 7.15
N SER A 354 3.39 -26.07 7.21
CA SER A 354 1.93 -26.28 7.27
C SER A 354 1.32 -25.65 8.54
N VAL A 355 1.96 -25.83 9.69
CA VAL A 355 1.53 -25.19 10.95
C VAL A 355 1.60 -23.68 10.84
N MET A 356 2.67 -23.13 10.28
CA MET A 356 2.80 -21.68 10.08
C MET A 356 1.72 -21.14 9.13
N CYS A 357 1.45 -21.82 8.02
CA CYS A 357 0.37 -21.46 7.10
C CYS A 357 -1.01 -21.49 7.79
N LEU A 358 -1.26 -22.49 8.65
CA LEU A 358 -2.52 -22.59 9.41
C LEU A 358 -2.66 -21.44 10.43
N ILE A 359 -1.59 -21.14 11.18
CA ILE A 359 -1.60 -20.06 12.16
C ILE A 359 -1.85 -18.72 11.46
N LEU A 360 -1.08 -18.40 10.41
CA LEU A 360 -1.22 -17.12 9.71
C LEU A 360 -2.52 -17.03 8.91
N GLY A 361 -2.96 -18.12 8.29
CA GLY A 361 -4.27 -18.18 7.64
C GLY A 361 -5.41 -17.92 8.62
N ALA A 362 -5.33 -18.48 9.84
CA ALA A 362 -6.32 -18.25 10.89
C ALA A 362 -6.30 -16.80 11.43
N THR A 363 -5.13 -16.17 11.54
CA THR A 363 -5.03 -14.75 11.96
C THR A 363 -5.64 -13.83 10.91
N VAL A 364 -5.35 -14.04 9.64
CA VAL A 364 -5.94 -13.27 8.53
C VAL A 364 -7.45 -13.49 8.44
N SER A 365 -7.92 -14.73 8.64
CA SER A 365 -9.36 -15.04 8.68
C SER A 365 -10.13 -14.32 9.78
N ARG A 366 -9.47 -13.95 10.90
CA ARG A 366 -10.09 -13.17 11.97
C ARG A 366 -10.22 -11.68 11.66
N HIS A 367 -9.46 -11.18 10.69
CA HIS A 367 -9.51 -9.81 10.19
C HIS A 367 -10.27 -9.73 8.86
N THR A 368 -11.23 -10.64 8.64
CA THR A 368 -12.14 -10.58 7.49
C THR A 368 -12.94 -9.29 7.54
N ASP A 369 -13.18 -8.72 6.37
CA ASP A 369 -14.10 -7.60 6.19
C ASP A 369 -15.47 -7.99 6.79
N ASP A 370 -16.02 -7.17 7.67
CA ASP A 370 -17.35 -7.38 8.26
C ASP A 370 -18.38 -7.64 7.17
N THR A 371 -18.22 -6.99 6.01
CA THR A 371 -19.00 -7.20 4.80
C THR A 371 -19.01 -8.66 4.33
N TYR A 372 -17.85 -9.34 4.34
CA TYR A 372 -17.77 -10.75 3.97
C TYR A 372 -18.54 -11.66 4.94
N ASN A 373 -18.39 -11.39 6.23
CA ASN A 373 -19.11 -12.15 7.26
C ASN A 373 -20.61 -12.01 7.11
N VAL A 374 -21.11 -10.78 6.88
CA VAL A 374 -22.53 -10.50 6.63
C VAL A 374 -23.03 -11.22 5.37
N VAL A 375 -22.31 -11.11 4.25
CA VAL A 375 -22.68 -11.78 3.00
C VAL A 375 -22.77 -13.29 3.18
N LYS A 376 -21.81 -13.89 3.90
CA LYS A 376 -21.75 -15.34 4.09
C LYS A 376 -22.79 -15.84 5.10
N SER A 377 -23.09 -15.10 6.16
CA SER A 377 -24.05 -15.52 7.19
C SER A 377 -25.49 -15.23 6.81
N GLU A 378 -25.77 -14.03 6.24
CA GLU A 378 -27.12 -13.53 6.06
C GLU A 378 -27.63 -13.65 4.62
N MET A 379 -26.73 -13.72 3.61
CA MET A 379 -27.14 -13.73 2.20
C MET A 379 -26.84 -15.05 1.47
N PHE A 380 -25.57 -15.48 1.49
CA PHE A 380 -25.12 -16.65 0.71
C PHE A 380 -24.15 -17.53 1.50
N LYS A 381 -24.63 -18.60 2.14
CA LYS A 381 -23.83 -19.54 2.95
C LYS A 381 -22.61 -20.15 2.22
N ASN A 382 -22.70 -20.30 0.91
CA ASN A 382 -21.66 -20.89 0.06
C ASN A 382 -20.84 -19.84 -0.71
N TYR A 383 -20.84 -18.58 -0.28
CA TYR A 383 -20.08 -17.50 -0.93
C TYR A 383 -18.56 -17.74 -0.87
N SER A 384 -17.88 -17.46 -1.98
CA SER A 384 -16.42 -17.49 -2.10
C SER A 384 -15.93 -16.19 -2.75
N GLY A 385 -15.22 -15.37 -2.00
CA GLY A 385 -14.65 -14.11 -2.51
C GLY A 385 -13.65 -14.31 -3.65
N LEU A 386 -12.84 -15.41 -3.57
CA LEU A 386 -11.82 -15.73 -4.58
C LEU A 386 -12.40 -15.99 -5.98
N GLN A 387 -13.60 -16.57 -6.05
CA GLN A 387 -14.26 -16.94 -7.31
C GLN A 387 -15.22 -15.86 -7.81
N SER A 388 -15.55 -14.88 -6.98
CA SER A 388 -16.52 -13.84 -7.28
C SER A 388 -15.94 -12.76 -8.17
N GLU A 389 -16.77 -12.15 -9.03
CA GLU A 389 -16.37 -11.14 -10.00
C GLU A 389 -16.99 -9.79 -9.66
N ILE A 390 -16.16 -8.76 -9.58
CA ILE A 390 -16.60 -7.39 -9.42
C ILE A 390 -17.05 -6.86 -10.78
N GLN A 391 -18.23 -6.26 -10.81
CA GLN A 391 -18.82 -5.65 -12.01
C GLN A 391 -19.25 -4.20 -11.71
N THR A 392 -19.36 -3.40 -12.75
CA THR A 392 -19.96 -2.08 -12.68
C THR A 392 -21.46 -2.19 -12.86
N SER A 393 -22.23 -1.40 -12.11
CA SER A 393 -23.67 -1.21 -12.34
C SER A 393 -23.90 0.10 -13.07
N ASN A 394 -24.96 0.13 -13.86
CA ASN A 394 -25.44 1.33 -14.54
C ASN A 394 -26.44 2.12 -13.68
N ASP A 395 -26.83 1.62 -12.51
CA ASP A 395 -27.74 2.31 -11.61
C ASP A 395 -26.99 3.28 -10.69
N ASN A 396 -27.54 4.48 -10.52
CA ASN A 396 -26.95 5.55 -9.70
C ASN A 396 -26.95 5.24 -8.20
N LEU A 397 -27.84 4.37 -7.74
CA LEU A 397 -27.93 3.96 -6.34
C LEU A 397 -26.98 2.83 -6.00
N ILE A 398 -26.39 2.17 -7.01
CA ILE A 398 -25.48 1.04 -6.82
C ILE A 398 -24.04 1.53 -6.93
N ASN A 399 -23.32 1.50 -5.80
CA ASN A 399 -21.92 1.86 -5.73
C ASN A 399 -21.02 0.73 -6.23
N LYS A 400 -21.31 -0.52 -5.78
CA LYS A 400 -20.54 -1.70 -6.15
C LYS A 400 -21.45 -2.88 -6.41
N LYS A 401 -21.06 -3.73 -7.38
CA LYS A 401 -21.75 -4.95 -7.76
C LYS A 401 -20.76 -6.10 -7.83
N VAL A 402 -21.12 -7.24 -7.27
CA VAL A 402 -20.35 -8.47 -7.34
C VAL A 402 -21.23 -9.62 -7.81
N VAL A 403 -20.78 -10.35 -8.81
CA VAL A 403 -21.35 -11.64 -9.18
C VAL A 403 -20.91 -12.67 -8.15
N ALA A 404 -21.80 -13.02 -7.23
CA ALA A 404 -21.49 -13.97 -6.16
C ALA A 404 -21.37 -15.39 -6.70
N LYS A 405 -20.25 -16.05 -6.45
CA LYS A 405 -19.96 -17.43 -6.85
C LYS A 405 -19.62 -18.29 -5.64
N ASN A 406 -19.82 -19.59 -5.75
CA ASN A 406 -19.35 -20.55 -4.76
C ASN A 406 -17.89 -20.95 -5.01
N ALA A 407 -17.30 -21.76 -4.12
CA ALA A 407 -15.92 -22.23 -4.23
C ALA A 407 -15.59 -22.99 -5.55
N PHE A 408 -16.60 -23.50 -6.25
CA PHE A 408 -16.46 -24.17 -7.54
C PHE A 408 -16.69 -23.24 -8.74
N GLY A 409 -16.77 -21.92 -8.53
CA GLY A 409 -16.98 -20.93 -9.58
C GLY A 409 -18.41 -20.83 -10.12
N LYS A 410 -19.37 -21.61 -9.55
CA LYS A 410 -20.78 -21.55 -9.98
C LYS A 410 -21.43 -20.30 -9.37
N GLN A 411 -22.04 -19.48 -10.21
CA GLN A 411 -22.78 -18.31 -9.78
C GLN A 411 -23.94 -18.70 -8.84
N ILE A 412 -24.06 -18.01 -7.73
CA ILE A 412 -25.14 -18.20 -6.73
C ILE A 412 -26.08 -16.99 -6.66
N GLY A 413 -25.64 -15.83 -7.12
CA GLY A 413 -26.44 -14.61 -7.16
C GLY A 413 -25.60 -13.38 -7.39
N TYR A 414 -26.04 -12.26 -6.84
CA TYR A 414 -25.39 -10.95 -6.88
C TYR A 414 -25.36 -10.34 -5.48
N VAL A 415 -24.29 -9.61 -5.16
CA VAL A 415 -24.18 -8.78 -3.95
C VAL A 415 -23.99 -7.34 -4.39
N TYR A 416 -24.75 -6.46 -3.83
CA TYR A 416 -24.74 -5.02 -4.12
C TYR A 416 -24.38 -4.22 -2.87
N GLU A 417 -23.55 -3.20 -3.04
CA GLU A 417 -23.44 -2.09 -2.11
C GLU A 417 -24.24 -0.93 -2.70
N ALA A 418 -25.43 -0.71 -2.17
CA ALA A 418 -26.30 0.38 -2.58
C ALA A 418 -26.12 1.58 -1.66
N VAL A 419 -26.14 2.79 -2.23
CA VAL A 419 -25.95 4.04 -1.51
C VAL A 419 -27.03 5.02 -1.92
N TYR A 420 -27.80 5.50 -0.94
CA TYR A 420 -28.75 6.59 -1.13
C TYR A 420 -28.23 7.84 -0.41
N SER A 421 -28.08 8.93 -1.15
CA SER A 421 -27.65 10.22 -0.61
C SER A 421 -28.79 11.22 -0.76
N TYR A 422 -29.11 11.93 0.30
CA TYR A 422 -30.19 12.92 0.33
C TYR A 422 -29.66 14.22 0.94
N ASP A 423 -29.83 15.32 0.23
CA ASP A 423 -29.48 16.64 0.74
C ASP A 423 -30.59 17.12 1.69
N ASN A 424 -30.23 17.13 2.99
CA ASN A 424 -31.18 17.45 4.04
C ASN A 424 -31.56 18.93 3.99
N PRO A 425 -32.87 19.30 3.99
CA PRO A 425 -33.27 20.70 4.02
C PRO A 425 -32.79 21.49 5.23
N TYR A 426 -32.42 20.78 6.31
CA TYR A 426 -31.87 21.40 7.55
C TYR A 426 -30.36 21.55 7.53
N GLY A 427 -29.71 21.18 6.40
CA GLY A 427 -28.26 21.32 6.15
C GLY A 427 -27.50 20.00 6.21
N GLY A 428 -26.57 19.84 5.27
CA GLY A 428 -25.73 18.66 5.10
C GLY A 428 -26.37 17.56 4.25
N THR A 429 -25.58 16.52 3.95
CA THR A 429 -26.02 15.38 3.15
C THR A 429 -26.14 14.15 4.04
N ASP A 430 -27.35 13.60 4.14
CA ASP A 430 -27.59 12.31 4.77
C ASP A 430 -27.19 11.18 3.81
N LYS A 431 -26.55 10.14 4.32
CA LYS A 431 -26.07 9.04 3.51
C LYS A 431 -26.41 7.70 4.15
N TYR A 432 -27.05 6.85 3.38
CA TYR A 432 -27.47 5.50 3.76
C TYR A 432 -26.76 4.48 2.88
N THR A 433 -26.12 3.49 3.48
CA THR A 433 -25.43 2.42 2.75
C THR A 433 -25.99 1.07 3.19
N ALA A 434 -26.39 0.25 2.22
CA ALA A 434 -26.92 -1.08 2.45
C ALA A 434 -26.20 -2.12 1.59
N LEU A 435 -26.01 -3.31 2.17
CA LEU A 435 -25.66 -4.52 1.43
C LEU A 435 -26.93 -5.25 1.07
N ILE A 436 -27.07 -5.67 -0.19
CA ILE A 436 -28.26 -6.31 -0.71
C ILE A 436 -27.83 -7.55 -1.49
N GLY A 437 -28.33 -8.71 -1.09
CA GLY A 437 -28.13 -9.97 -1.80
C GLY A 437 -29.34 -10.30 -2.68
N VAL A 438 -29.08 -10.68 -3.93
CA VAL A 438 -30.11 -11.09 -4.90
C VAL A 438 -29.71 -12.45 -5.50
N ASN A 439 -30.60 -13.44 -5.45
CA ASN A 439 -30.34 -14.76 -5.99
C ASN A 439 -30.44 -14.82 -7.53
N LYS A 440 -30.19 -15.97 -8.13
CA LYS A 440 -30.30 -16.18 -9.58
C LYS A 440 -31.70 -16.01 -10.14
N ASN A 441 -32.73 -16.18 -9.30
CA ASN A 441 -34.13 -16.03 -9.68
C ASN A 441 -34.58 -14.56 -9.54
N TYR A 442 -33.64 -13.66 -9.23
CA TYR A 442 -33.89 -12.22 -9.00
C TYR A 442 -34.76 -11.95 -7.78
N GLU A 443 -34.64 -12.80 -6.75
CA GLU A 443 -35.32 -12.64 -5.46
C GLU A 443 -34.31 -12.15 -4.42
N LEU A 444 -34.76 -11.36 -3.47
CA LEU A 444 -33.96 -10.90 -2.33
C LEU A 444 -33.50 -12.08 -1.50
N THR A 445 -32.21 -12.15 -1.15
CA THR A 445 -31.67 -13.16 -0.23
C THR A 445 -31.45 -12.60 1.17
N GLY A 446 -31.15 -11.30 1.27
CA GLY A 446 -30.95 -10.59 2.52
C GLY A 446 -30.55 -9.16 2.27
N ILE A 447 -30.75 -8.34 3.29
CA ILE A 447 -30.36 -6.94 3.30
C ILE A 447 -29.77 -6.59 4.67
N LYS A 448 -28.67 -5.83 4.68
CA LYS A 448 -28.05 -5.31 5.90
C LYS A 448 -27.66 -3.86 5.71
N ILE A 449 -28.09 -3.01 6.62
CA ILE A 449 -27.66 -1.63 6.68
C ILE A 449 -26.24 -1.59 7.26
N THR A 450 -25.28 -1.04 6.50
CA THR A 450 -23.87 -0.98 6.91
C THR A 450 -23.46 0.37 7.43
N SER A 451 -24.10 1.44 6.99
CA SER A 451 -23.81 2.79 7.47
C SER A 451 -25.03 3.69 7.33
N VAL A 452 -25.32 4.43 8.39
CA VAL A 452 -26.30 5.50 8.40
C VAL A 452 -25.60 6.76 8.89
N LYS A 453 -25.51 7.76 8.03
CA LYS A 453 -25.05 9.09 8.40
C LYS A 453 -26.23 10.05 8.24
N HIS A 454 -26.88 10.39 9.36
CA HIS A 454 -27.99 11.32 9.44
C HIS A 454 -27.58 12.51 10.30
N ASN A 455 -27.71 13.72 9.79
CA ASN A 455 -27.17 14.92 10.44
C ASN A 455 -27.98 15.39 11.67
N SER A 456 -29.21 14.93 11.84
CA SER A 456 -30.12 15.43 12.87
C SER A 456 -30.78 14.35 13.74
N TRP A 457 -30.43 13.07 13.54
CA TRP A 457 -31.12 11.97 14.24
C TRP A 457 -30.16 10.77 14.49
N ASP A 458 -29.65 10.66 15.70
CA ASP A 458 -28.68 9.64 16.09
C ASP A 458 -29.29 8.22 16.18
N GLU A 459 -30.59 8.10 16.43
CA GLU A 459 -31.27 6.81 16.55
C GLU A 459 -31.74 6.21 15.21
N ALA A 460 -31.56 6.95 14.11
CA ALA A 460 -32.05 6.56 12.78
C ALA A 460 -31.52 5.17 12.35
N ALA A 461 -30.31 4.82 12.71
CA ALA A 461 -29.70 3.54 12.36
C ALA A 461 -30.44 2.35 12.98
N GLY A 462 -30.75 2.41 14.28
CA GLY A 462 -31.44 1.33 14.99
C GLY A 462 -32.88 1.12 14.51
N ILE A 463 -33.62 2.22 14.27
CA ILE A 463 -34.99 2.16 13.78
C ILE A 463 -35.03 1.60 12.35
N LEU A 464 -34.07 2.01 11.51
CA LEU A 464 -33.97 1.52 10.14
C LEU A 464 -33.62 0.03 10.10
N GLU A 465 -32.69 -0.42 10.94
CA GLU A 465 -32.31 -1.84 11.04
C GLU A 465 -33.49 -2.70 11.49
N GLN A 466 -34.26 -2.25 12.50
CA GLN A 466 -35.45 -2.94 12.95
C GLN A 466 -36.49 -3.00 11.83
N TYR A 467 -36.76 -1.90 11.15
CA TYR A 467 -37.68 -1.84 10.02
C TYR A 467 -37.29 -2.82 8.90
N VAL A 468 -36.00 -2.88 8.55
CA VAL A 468 -35.50 -3.79 7.53
C VAL A 468 -35.74 -5.25 7.93
N ASN A 469 -35.43 -5.61 9.18
CA ASN A 469 -35.62 -6.96 9.69
C ASN A 469 -37.08 -7.39 9.74
N ASP A 470 -37.98 -6.45 10.00
CA ASP A 470 -39.43 -6.72 10.10
C ASP A 470 -40.14 -6.82 8.73
N LYS A 471 -39.64 -6.09 7.73
CA LYS A 471 -40.37 -5.91 6.46
C LYS A 471 -39.72 -6.62 5.27
N TYR A 472 -38.42 -6.91 5.31
CA TYR A 472 -37.68 -7.53 4.19
C TYR A 472 -37.23 -8.94 4.53
N HIS A 473 -37.72 -9.92 3.75
CA HIS A 473 -37.42 -11.34 3.96
C HIS A 473 -36.85 -11.96 2.70
N ALA A 474 -36.06 -13.03 2.87
CA ALA A 474 -35.55 -13.80 1.76
C ALA A 474 -36.70 -14.39 0.91
N GLY A 475 -36.55 -14.36 -0.41
CA GLY A 475 -37.56 -14.81 -1.38
C GLY A 475 -38.48 -13.71 -1.93
N MET A 476 -38.37 -12.47 -1.43
CA MET A 476 -39.16 -11.36 -1.97
C MET A 476 -38.76 -11.03 -3.39
N THR A 477 -39.78 -10.91 -4.26
CA THR A 477 -39.62 -10.47 -5.65
C THR A 477 -39.70 -8.94 -5.76
N LEU A 478 -39.40 -8.39 -6.95
CA LEU A 478 -39.55 -6.95 -7.21
C LEU A 478 -40.96 -6.44 -6.92
N THR A 479 -41.99 -7.24 -7.19
CA THR A 479 -43.40 -6.90 -6.93
C THR A 479 -43.65 -6.82 -5.43
N ASP A 480 -43.15 -7.78 -4.66
CA ASP A 480 -43.31 -7.80 -3.21
C ASP A 480 -42.64 -6.61 -2.56
N VAL A 481 -41.42 -6.26 -3.02
CA VAL A 481 -40.65 -5.09 -2.53
C VAL A 481 -41.38 -3.77 -2.81
N ASN A 482 -41.97 -3.64 -4.00
CA ASN A 482 -42.75 -2.44 -4.34
C ASN A 482 -44.04 -2.29 -3.48
N ASN A 483 -44.59 -3.39 -2.99
CA ASN A 483 -45.79 -3.41 -2.14
C ASN A 483 -45.47 -3.36 -0.63
N VAL A 484 -44.21 -3.21 -0.23
CA VAL A 484 -43.87 -3.04 1.19
C VAL A 484 -44.49 -1.76 1.72
N ASP A 485 -45.22 -1.90 2.82
CA ASP A 485 -45.85 -0.79 3.50
C ASP A 485 -44.79 0.14 4.14
N LEU A 486 -44.79 1.40 3.71
CA LEU A 486 -43.89 2.44 4.19
C LEU A 486 -44.43 3.20 5.41
N THR A 487 -45.61 2.77 5.94
CA THR A 487 -46.21 3.38 7.11
C THR A 487 -45.51 2.96 8.41
N GLY A 488 -45.03 3.91 9.15
CA GLY A 488 -44.30 3.71 10.42
C GLY A 488 -43.40 4.90 10.71
N GLY A 489 -42.99 5.14 11.92
CA GLY A 489 -42.25 6.32 12.38
C GLY A 489 -40.98 6.74 11.58
N ALA A 490 -40.65 6.02 10.51
CA ALA A 490 -39.50 6.27 9.64
C ALA A 490 -39.86 6.31 8.14
N THR A 491 -41.05 6.78 7.78
CA THR A 491 -41.60 6.70 6.41
C THR A 491 -40.67 7.21 5.31
N GLY A 492 -39.97 8.32 5.53
CA GLY A 492 -39.00 8.87 4.57
C GLY A 492 -37.78 7.95 4.36
N ILE A 493 -37.21 7.45 5.46
CA ILE A 493 -36.01 6.60 5.44
C ILE A 493 -36.35 5.20 4.89
N ALA A 494 -37.53 4.67 5.20
CA ALA A 494 -38.02 3.40 4.67
C ALA A 494 -38.12 3.42 3.15
N GLY A 495 -38.56 4.53 2.57
CA GLY A 495 -38.61 4.73 1.12
C GLY A 495 -37.24 4.73 0.46
N PHE A 496 -36.19 5.15 1.16
CA PHE A 496 -34.79 5.09 0.63
C PHE A 496 -34.33 3.64 0.51
N VAL A 497 -34.59 2.81 1.53
CA VAL A 497 -34.28 1.38 1.50
C VAL A 497 -35.02 0.68 0.37
N GLN A 498 -36.33 0.94 0.22
CA GLN A 498 -37.10 0.37 -0.88
C GLN A 498 -36.47 0.70 -2.24
N LYS A 499 -36.09 1.95 -2.49
CA LYS A 499 -35.43 2.36 -3.73
C LYS A 499 -34.11 1.62 -3.97
N MET A 500 -33.30 1.45 -2.92
CA MET A 500 -32.01 0.70 -3.03
C MET A 500 -32.24 -0.77 -3.37
N VAL A 501 -33.25 -1.42 -2.77
CA VAL A 501 -33.59 -2.83 -3.06
C VAL A 501 -34.16 -2.99 -4.47
N VAL A 502 -35.06 -2.09 -4.88
CA VAL A 502 -35.63 -2.07 -6.24
C VAL A 502 -34.52 -1.90 -7.28
N ALA A 503 -33.54 -0.99 -7.04
CA ALA A 503 -32.40 -0.79 -7.91
C ALA A 503 -31.53 -2.06 -8.01
N ALA A 504 -31.27 -2.75 -6.89
CA ALA A 504 -30.46 -3.98 -6.88
C ALA A 504 -31.15 -5.12 -7.65
N ILE A 505 -32.46 -5.36 -7.44
CA ILE A 505 -33.21 -6.40 -8.16
C ILE A 505 -33.38 -6.01 -9.64
N GLY A 506 -33.61 -4.73 -9.94
CA GLY A 506 -33.68 -4.21 -11.30
C GLY A 506 -32.40 -4.41 -12.09
N ASP A 507 -31.25 -4.06 -11.50
CA ASP A 507 -29.93 -4.26 -12.10
C ASP A 507 -29.61 -5.76 -12.31
N ALA A 508 -29.99 -6.63 -11.35
CA ALA A 508 -29.83 -8.07 -11.50
C ALA A 508 -30.62 -8.63 -12.69
N LYS A 509 -31.80 -8.09 -12.98
CA LYS A 509 -32.64 -8.44 -14.14
C LYS A 509 -32.16 -7.84 -15.46
N GLY A 510 -31.15 -6.96 -15.42
CA GLY A 510 -30.71 -6.20 -16.59
C GLY A 510 -31.63 -5.03 -16.97
N ASN A 511 -32.56 -4.65 -16.10
CA ASN A 511 -33.50 -3.55 -16.30
C ASN A 511 -33.07 -2.24 -15.60
N ALA A 512 -31.80 -2.17 -15.17
CA ALA A 512 -31.29 -0.96 -14.55
C ALA A 512 -31.28 0.19 -15.57
N PRO A 513 -31.74 1.39 -15.19
CA PRO A 513 -31.61 2.57 -16.04
C PRO A 513 -30.12 2.82 -16.32
N ILE A 514 -29.80 3.23 -17.54
CA ILE A 514 -28.44 3.62 -17.92
C ILE A 514 -28.01 4.72 -16.94
N LYS A 515 -26.84 4.56 -16.34
CA LYS A 515 -26.27 5.53 -15.42
C LYS A 515 -26.08 6.86 -16.16
N GLU A 516 -26.99 7.78 -15.95
CA GLU A 516 -26.86 9.12 -16.52
C GLU A 516 -25.76 9.87 -15.76
N ASP A 517 -24.86 10.46 -16.51
CA ASP A 517 -23.89 11.40 -15.95
C ASP A 517 -24.67 12.57 -15.33
N LYS A 518 -24.42 12.86 -14.04
CA LYS A 518 -25.11 13.96 -13.33
C LYS A 518 -24.93 15.29 -14.06
N ASP A 519 -23.77 15.52 -14.62
CA ASP A 519 -23.48 16.73 -15.37
C ASP A 519 -24.32 16.77 -16.65
N LEU A 520 -24.46 15.64 -17.34
CA LEU A 520 -25.30 15.52 -18.53
C LEU A 520 -26.80 15.73 -18.20
N THR A 521 -27.26 15.22 -17.07
CA THR A 521 -28.67 15.42 -16.60
C THR A 521 -28.95 16.90 -16.36
N ILE A 522 -27.99 17.61 -15.74
CA ILE A 522 -28.12 19.06 -15.51
C ILE A 522 -28.05 19.82 -16.85
N ILE A 523 -27.18 19.46 -17.76
CA ILE A 523 -27.11 20.10 -19.10
C ILE A 523 -28.40 19.85 -19.86
N LYS A 524 -29.03 18.67 -19.78
CA LYS A 524 -30.34 18.38 -20.36
C LYS A 524 -31.47 19.23 -19.75
N SER A 525 -31.37 19.62 -18.48
CA SER A 525 -32.32 20.53 -17.86
C SER A 525 -32.18 21.98 -18.35
N ILE A 526 -30.97 22.36 -18.77
CA ILE A 526 -30.69 23.68 -19.35
C ILE A 526 -31.08 23.72 -20.85
N TYR A 527 -30.76 22.63 -21.59
CA TYR A 527 -31.00 22.52 -23.03
C TYR A 527 -31.84 21.28 -23.36
N SER A 528 -33.14 21.45 -23.52
CA SER A 528 -34.10 20.35 -23.69
C SER A 528 -33.87 19.48 -24.93
N ASN A 529 -33.25 20.03 -25.99
CA ASN A 529 -33.07 19.35 -27.28
C ASN A 529 -31.62 18.89 -27.52
N ILE A 530 -30.83 18.69 -26.47
CA ILE A 530 -29.44 18.25 -26.59
C ILE A 530 -29.33 16.82 -27.13
N ASP A 531 -28.41 16.58 -28.06
CA ASP A 531 -27.90 15.26 -28.42
C ASP A 531 -26.49 15.08 -27.83
N SER A 532 -26.37 14.23 -26.81
CA SER A 532 -25.12 13.99 -26.11
C SER A 532 -24.07 13.30 -27.00
N SER A 533 -24.48 12.57 -28.05
CA SER A 533 -23.56 11.90 -28.97
C SER A 533 -22.88 12.86 -29.96
N LYS A 534 -23.49 14.03 -30.19
CA LYS A 534 -23.00 15.06 -31.10
C LYS A 534 -22.37 16.25 -30.36
N SER A 535 -22.63 16.39 -29.08
CA SER A 535 -22.07 17.45 -28.24
C SER A 535 -20.61 17.17 -27.89
N GLU A 536 -19.79 18.21 -27.80
CA GLU A 536 -18.35 18.11 -27.53
C GLU A 536 -18.07 18.44 -26.05
N PHE A 537 -17.48 17.48 -25.33
CA PHE A 537 -17.19 17.60 -23.90
C PHE A 537 -15.70 17.80 -23.68
N PHE A 538 -15.31 18.91 -23.06
CA PHE A 538 -13.94 19.23 -22.67
C PHE A 538 -13.85 19.14 -21.13
N THR A 539 -13.54 17.92 -20.61
CA THR A 539 -13.54 17.60 -19.18
C THR A 539 -12.26 18.00 -18.46
N ASP A 540 -11.14 18.06 -19.19
CA ASP A 540 -9.82 18.47 -18.65
C ASP A 540 -9.54 19.96 -18.96
N TYR A 541 -10.58 20.80 -18.87
CA TYR A 541 -10.52 22.21 -19.17
C TYR A 541 -9.90 22.97 -18.01
N ASN A 542 -8.62 23.31 -18.12
CA ASN A 542 -7.82 23.94 -17.06
C ASN A 542 -7.24 25.30 -17.49
N VAL A 543 -8.02 26.12 -18.18
CA VAL A 543 -7.59 27.47 -18.60
C VAL A 543 -7.63 28.43 -17.40
N ASP A 544 -8.56 28.24 -16.46
CA ASP A 544 -8.64 28.97 -15.20
C ASP A 544 -9.00 28.00 -14.06
N GLU A 545 -8.49 28.22 -12.83
CA GLU A 545 -8.82 27.38 -11.66
C GLU A 545 -10.33 27.32 -11.38
N THR A 546 -11.10 28.29 -11.90
CA THR A 546 -12.54 28.43 -11.70
C THR A 546 -13.36 27.57 -12.67
N VAL A 547 -12.98 27.50 -13.95
CA VAL A 547 -13.73 26.75 -14.98
C VAL A 547 -13.17 25.32 -15.10
N LYS A 548 -13.99 24.34 -14.77
CA LYS A 548 -13.59 22.92 -14.71
C LYS A 548 -14.02 22.09 -15.92
N MET A 549 -15.05 22.51 -16.65
CA MET A 549 -15.55 21.81 -17.84
C MET A 549 -16.22 22.80 -18.78
N LYS A 550 -16.05 22.58 -20.08
CA LYS A 550 -16.76 23.27 -21.16
C LYS A 550 -17.44 22.24 -22.03
N VAL A 551 -18.68 22.50 -22.41
CA VAL A 551 -19.44 21.63 -23.31
C VAL A 551 -20.02 22.49 -24.43
N VAL A 552 -19.75 22.12 -25.69
CA VAL A 552 -20.45 22.65 -26.86
C VAL A 552 -21.70 21.81 -27.07
N VAL A 553 -22.85 22.38 -26.76
CA VAL A 553 -24.14 21.69 -26.80
C VAL A 553 -24.71 21.73 -28.20
N LYS A 554 -24.98 20.53 -28.77
CA LYS A 554 -25.52 20.39 -30.13
C LYS A 554 -26.86 19.62 -30.14
N ASP A 555 -27.69 19.92 -31.12
CA ASP A 555 -28.93 19.17 -31.37
C ASP A 555 -28.71 17.89 -32.20
N SER A 556 -29.75 17.12 -32.44
CA SER A 556 -29.74 15.91 -33.27
C SER A 556 -29.35 16.17 -34.73
N ALA A 557 -29.48 17.41 -35.25
CA ALA A 557 -29.04 17.83 -36.58
C ALA A 557 -27.54 18.24 -36.58
N GLY A 558 -26.92 18.46 -35.41
CA GLY A 558 -25.52 18.90 -35.26
C GLY A 558 -25.38 20.42 -35.14
N ASN A 559 -26.49 21.16 -35.07
CA ASN A 559 -26.42 22.61 -34.87
C ASN A 559 -26.08 22.92 -33.41
N VAL A 560 -25.27 23.97 -33.18
CA VAL A 560 -24.91 24.43 -31.84
C VAL A 560 -26.11 25.13 -31.20
N LEU A 561 -26.56 24.61 -30.07
CA LEU A 561 -27.64 25.20 -29.23
C LEU A 561 -27.09 26.25 -28.25
N GLY A 562 -25.82 26.09 -27.83
CA GLY A 562 -25.15 26.95 -26.89
C GLY A 562 -23.96 26.25 -26.23
N TYR A 563 -23.54 26.78 -25.11
CA TYR A 563 -22.38 26.32 -24.35
C TYR A 563 -22.74 26.12 -22.88
N ALA A 564 -22.24 25.04 -22.27
CA ALA A 564 -22.40 24.81 -20.82
C ALA A 564 -21.01 24.81 -20.17
N TYR A 565 -20.90 25.56 -19.08
CA TYR A 565 -19.66 25.70 -18.30
C TYR A 565 -19.89 25.21 -16.87
N LYS A 566 -19.07 24.27 -16.42
CA LYS A 566 -19.04 23.85 -15.01
C LYS A 566 -17.99 24.68 -14.29
N VAL A 567 -18.44 25.53 -13.35
CA VAL A 567 -17.61 26.45 -12.61
C VAL A 567 -17.59 26.10 -11.13
N TYR A 568 -16.42 26.24 -10.51
CA TYR A 568 -16.20 25.92 -9.10
C TYR A 568 -15.51 27.07 -8.39
N GLY A 569 -15.93 27.34 -7.17
CA GLY A 569 -15.25 28.28 -6.27
C GLY A 569 -15.51 27.95 -4.82
N MET A 570 -14.67 28.51 -3.94
CA MET A 570 -14.71 28.28 -2.51
C MET A 570 -14.39 29.58 -1.76
N HIS A 571 -15.08 29.80 -0.63
CA HIS A 571 -14.73 30.80 0.38
C HIS A 571 -14.79 30.18 1.79
N GLU A 572 -14.53 30.92 2.83
CA GLU A 572 -14.42 30.43 4.21
C GLU A 572 -15.65 29.69 4.75
N TYR A 573 -16.85 29.95 4.21
CA TYR A 573 -18.11 29.33 4.63
C TYR A 573 -18.59 28.19 3.69
N GLY A 574 -17.78 27.80 2.70
CA GLY A 574 -18.08 26.65 1.86
C GLY A 574 -17.78 26.83 0.37
N SER A 575 -18.13 25.83 -0.42
CA SER A 575 -17.88 25.80 -1.86
C SER A 575 -19.17 25.82 -2.66
N LEU A 576 -19.09 26.34 -3.89
CA LEU A 576 -20.16 26.26 -4.89
C LEU A 576 -19.64 25.61 -6.17
N THR A 577 -20.46 24.76 -6.78
CA THR A 577 -20.24 24.27 -8.14
C THR A 577 -21.51 24.51 -8.93
N LEU A 578 -21.41 25.30 -9.97
CA LEU A 578 -22.53 25.68 -10.81
C LEU A 578 -22.33 25.16 -12.23
N MET A 579 -23.44 24.89 -12.93
CA MET A 579 -23.49 24.69 -14.37
C MET A 579 -24.16 25.90 -14.99
N VAL A 580 -23.43 26.65 -15.81
CA VAL A 580 -23.87 27.89 -16.44
C VAL A 580 -24.08 27.63 -17.93
N GLY A 581 -25.29 27.79 -18.41
CA GLY A 581 -25.65 27.69 -19.83
C GLY A 581 -25.65 29.07 -20.50
N ILE A 582 -24.95 29.20 -21.63
CA ILE A 582 -24.84 30.43 -22.44
C ILE A 582 -25.26 30.08 -23.87
N ASP A 583 -26.14 30.89 -24.47
CA ASP A 583 -26.59 30.69 -25.84
C ASP A 583 -25.52 31.09 -26.89
N THR A 584 -25.82 30.89 -28.14
CA THR A 584 -24.96 31.24 -29.27
C THR A 584 -24.78 32.77 -29.47
N ASN A 585 -25.60 33.59 -28.81
CA ASN A 585 -25.51 35.07 -28.84
C ASN A 585 -24.75 35.61 -27.58
N GLY A 586 -24.22 34.74 -26.74
CA GLY A 586 -23.49 35.13 -25.55
C GLY A 586 -24.39 35.56 -24.38
N LYS A 587 -25.70 35.15 -24.37
CA LYS A 587 -26.61 35.43 -23.28
C LYS A 587 -26.85 34.24 -22.39
N LEU A 588 -27.15 34.48 -21.10
CA LEU A 588 -27.46 33.44 -20.14
C LEU A 588 -28.69 32.66 -20.56
N VAL A 589 -28.62 31.32 -20.51
CA VAL A 589 -29.77 30.42 -20.69
C VAL A 589 -30.34 30.04 -19.32
N SER A 590 -29.47 29.54 -18.44
CA SER A 590 -29.84 29.14 -17.08
C SER A 590 -28.59 28.89 -16.23
N VAL A 591 -28.70 28.98 -14.92
CA VAL A 591 -27.70 28.56 -13.94
C VAL A 591 -28.29 27.47 -13.06
N GLN A 592 -27.61 26.32 -12.98
CA GLN A 592 -28.03 25.17 -12.17
C GLN A 592 -26.94 24.77 -11.16
N PHE A 593 -27.35 24.34 -9.98
CA PHE A 593 -26.43 23.84 -8.97
C PHE A 593 -26.01 22.40 -9.28
N VAL A 594 -24.71 22.18 -9.44
CA VAL A 594 -24.10 20.85 -9.46
C VAL A 594 -23.85 20.39 -8.03
N LYS A 595 -23.31 21.29 -7.19
CA LYS A 595 -23.09 21.07 -5.77
C LYS A 595 -23.16 22.39 -5.00
N ASN A 596 -23.93 22.38 -3.91
CA ASN A 596 -23.98 23.48 -2.96
C ASN A 596 -23.39 22.99 -1.63
N GLY A 597 -22.15 23.39 -1.34
CA GLY A 597 -21.40 23.03 -0.13
C GLY A 597 -21.30 24.19 0.86
N GLN A 598 -22.27 25.10 0.84
CA GLN A 598 -22.34 26.22 1.80
C GLN A 598 -22.85 25.74 3.17
N THR A 599 -22.55 26.52 4.21
CA THR A 599 -23.04 26.25 5.58
C THR A 599 -24.56 26.19 5.65
N ALA A 600 -25.05 25.44 6.62
CA ALA A 600 -26.49 25.28 6.87
C ALA A 600 -27.18 26.65 7.03
N GLY A 601 -28.29 26.86 6.30
CA GLY A 601 -29.05 28.10 6.28
C GLY A 601 -28.68 29.06 5.13
N THR A 602 -27.46 29.20 4.72
CA THR A 602 -27.04 30.09 3.62
C THR A 602 -27.23 29.43 2.24
N GLY A 603 -27.03 28.12 2.13
CA GLY A 603 -27.19 27.38 0.87
C GLY A 603 -28.55 27.55 0.20
N PRO A 604 -29.72 27.39 0.91
CA PRO A 604 -31.03 27.67 0.37
C PRO A 604 -31.24 29.11 -0.07
N MET A 605 -30.70 30.08 0.67
CA MET A 605 -30.83 31.52 0.32
C MET A 605 -30.11 31.83 -0.99
N ILE A 606 -28.91 31.27 -1.19
CA ILE A 606 -28.14 31.43 -2.44
C ILE A 606 -28.89 30.78 -3.60
N LYS A 607 -29.47 29.59 -3.37
CA LYS A 607 -30.23 28.91 -4.39
C LYS A 607 -31.48 29.73 -4.80
N ASP A 608 -32.22 30.25 -3.86
CA ASP A 608 -33.40 31.10 -4.11
C ASP A 608 -32.99 32.38 -4.86
N LEU A 609 -31.86 32.99 -4.51
CA LEU A 609 -31.29 34.13 -5.24
C LEU A 609 -30.97 33.77 -6.71
N VAL A 610 -30.30 32.67 -6.93
CA VAL A 610 -29.90 32.22 -8.28
C VAL A 610 -31.15 31.89 -9.09
N ASP A 611 -32.08 31.11 -8.56
CA ASP A 611 -33.31 30.71 -9.26
C ASP A 611 -34.21 31.92 -9.63
N LYS A 612 -34.19 33.00 -8.84
CA LYS A 612 -35.01 34.20 -9.08
C LYS A 612 -34.37 35.22 -9.99
N ASN A 613 -33.05 35.42 -9.87
CA ASN A 613 -32.38 36.57 -10.51
C ASN A 613 -31.54 36.22 -11.72
N TYR A 614 -31.09 34.95 -11.84
CA TYR A 614 -30.26 34.52 -12.99
C TYR A 614 -31.17 33.90 -14.07
N VAL A 615 -32.02 34.72 -14.65
CA VAL A 615 -33.01 34.32 -15.67
C VAL A 615 -32.39 34.35 -17.09
N ALA A 616 -33.03 33.63 -18.02
CA ALA A 616 -32.61 33.61 -19.41
C ALA A 616 -32.64 34.99 -20.06
N GLY A 617 -31.64 35.26 -20.90
CA GLY A 617 -31.50 36.50 -21.66
C GLY A 617 -30.60 37.57 -21.03
N LEU A 618 -30.11 37.36 -19.78
CA LEU A 618 -29.18 38.27 -19.13
C LEU A 618 -27.82 38.31 -19.85
N ASP A 619 -27.21 39.50 -19.87
CA ASP A 619 -25.86 39.73 -20.32
C ASP A 619 -24.90 39.87 -19.10
N VAL A 620 -23.59 39.84 -19.35
CA VAL A 620 -22.58 40.01 -18.30
C VAL A 620 -22.73 41.32 -17.51
N SER A 621 -23.14 42.40 -18.19
CA SER A 621 -23.38 43.69 -17.58
C SER A 621 -24.61 43.73 -16.63
N ASP A 622 -25.60 42.88 -16.87
CA ASP A 622 -26.81 42.82 -16.04
C ASP A 622 -26.51 42.15 -14.68
N LEU A 623 -25.48 41.30 -14.62
CA LEU A 623 -25.07 40.62 -13.38
C LEU A 623 -24.61 41.57 -12.27
N ASP A 624 -24.09 42.77 -12.62
CA ASP A 624 -23.67 43.76 -11.65
C ASP A 624 -24.84 44.35 -10.84
N GLY A 625 -26.02 44.38 -11.44
CA GLY A 625 -27.26 44.85 -10.82
C GLY A 625 -27.91 43.85 -9.84
N ILE A 626 -27.45 42.59 -9.76
CA ILE A 626 -28.00 41.57 -8.86
C ILE A 626 -27.48 41.81 -7.44
N GLU A 627 -28.37 42.17 -6.51
CA GLU A 627 -28.03 42.34 -5.10
C GLU A 627 -27.84 40.99 -4.40
N ALA A 628 -26.90 40.96 -3.44
CA ALA A 628 -26.66 39.76 -2.64
C ALA A 628 -27.83 39.44 -1.70
N ALA A 629 -28.05 38.17 -1.43
CA ALA A 629 -29.08 37.73 -0.48
C ALA A 629 -28.69 38.16 0.95
N ALA A 630 -29.62 38.77 1.67
CA ALA A 630 -29.41 39.18 3.05
C ALA A 630 -29.07 37.98 3.93
N GLY A 631 -27.94 38.04 4.61
CA GLY A 631 -27.43 36.92 5.44
C GLY A 631 -26.59 35.85 4.69
N ALA A 632 -26.42 35.97 3.35
CA ALA A 632 -25.65 35.08 2.53
C ALA A 632 -24.76 35.82 1.51
N THR A 633 -24.24 37.00 1.88
CA THR A 633 -23.54 37.91 0.96
C THR A 633 -22.34 37.28 0.27
N LEU A 634 -21.43 36.66 1.04
CA LEU A 634 -20.22 36.04 0.46
C LEU A 634 -20.53 34.90 -0.52
N GLY A 635 -21.52 34.07 -0.22
CA GLY A 635 -21.94 33.01 -1.13
C GLY A 635 -22.66 33.53 -2.37
N SER A 636 -23.39 34.66 -2.25
CA SER A 636 -24.03 35.35 -3.36
C SER A 636 -23.02 36.00 -4.28
N ASP A 637 -22.00 36.65 -3.71
CA ASP A 637 -20.90 37.22 -4.47
C ASP A 637 -20.10 36.13 -5.18
N LEU A 638 -19.81 35.01 -4.50
CA LEU A 638 -19.17 33.85 -5.12
C LEU A 638 -19.99 33.32 -6.31
N ALA A 639 -21.30 33.18 -6.18
CA ALA A 639 -22.16 32.75 -7.28
C ALA A 639 -22.08 33.72 -8.47
N LYS A 640 -22.09 35.02 -8.20
CA LYS A 640 -21.94 36.08 -9.22
C LYS A 640 -20.58 35.97 -9.94
N ASP A 641 -19.50 35.82 -9.19
CA ASP A 641 -18.14 35.70 -9.74
C ASP A 641 -17.98 34.43 -10.59
N LEU A 642 -18.59 33.33 -10.16
CA LEU A 642 -18.59 32.08 -10.93
C LEU A 642 -19.34 32.20 -12.26
N VAL A 643 -20.48 32.86 -12.26
CA VAL A 643 -21.22 33.11 -13.52
C VAL A 643 -20.45 34.06 -14.43
N LYS A 644 -19.84 35.11 -13.90
CA LYS A 644 -18.93 36.02 -14.66
C LYS A 644 -17.73 35.27 -15.24
N ALA A 645 -17.16 34.32 -14.51
CA ALA A 645 -16.06 33.48 -15.03
C ALA A 645 -16.49 32.66 -16.24
N ALA A 646 -17.71 32.11 -16.23
CA ALA A 646 -18.27 31.39 -17.40
C ALA A 646 -18.42 32.32 -18.62
N PHE A 647 -18.93 33.54 -18.43
CA PHE A 647 -19.03 34.54 -19.52
C PHE A 647 -17.66 34.99 -20.02
N LYS A 648 -16.69 35.22 -19.12
CA LYS A 648 -15.32 35.58 -19.49
C LYS A 648 -14.70 34.51 -20.39
N GLU A 649 -14.87 33.25 -20.03
CA GLU A 649 -14.38 32.12 -20.81
C GLU A 649 -15.11 32.00 -22.15
N HIS A 650 -16.42 32.23 -22.17
CA HIS A 650 -17.19 32.23 -23.40
C HIS A 650 -16.69 33.31 -24.38
N ASN A 651 -16.45 34.51 -23.90
CA ASN A 651 -16.00 35.65 -24.72
C ASN A 651 -14.51 35.59 -25.09
N GLY A 652 -13.67 34.96 -24.25
CA GLY A 652 -12.23 34.81 -24.47
C GLY A 652 -11.84 33.63 -25.36
N GLY A 653 -12.72 32.63 -25.51
CA GLY A 653 -12.51 31.48 -26.37
C GLY A 653 -12.81 31.69 -27.86
N ALA A 654 -13.08 32.94 -28.26
CA ALA A 654 -13.32 33.35 -29.68
C ALA A 654 -12.08 33.94 -30.37
N GLN A 655 -10.83 33.71 -29.80
CA GLN A 655 -9.58 34.04 -30.49
C GLN A 655 -8.82 32.79 -30.90
#